data_2b6552f4d2f2d3e3bc7fdb28a8224924
#
_entry.id   2b6552f4d2f2d3e3bc7fdb28a8224924
#
_cell.length_a   1.000
_cell.length_b   1.000
_cell.length_c   1.000
_cell.angle_alpha   90.00
_cell.angle_beta   90.00
_cell.angle_gamma   90.00
#
_symmetry.space_group_name_H-M   'P 1'
#
loop_
_entity.id
_entity.type
_entity.pdbx_description
1 polymer ?
#
loop_
_entity_poly.entity_id
_entity_poly.type
_entity_poly.pdbx_seq_one_letter_code
_entity_poly.pdbx_strand_id
1 'polypeptide(L)'
;MDRFLVTEPSDMKERGWAELDFVLISGDAYVDHPSFAPAVIGRYLESKGYRVGIIDQPDWNDVEAFKKLGKPRLASLVTAGNLDSMLNKFTAAKKVRRQDDYSPGGESGHRPDRATLVYANRMKEAYSDVPLIIGGIEASLRRFGHYDYWSDTVRRSILVDSKADVLVYGMGELQIVELADALDQGRFKESLPSICGICYMAKEIPTIDYVECPSYEAIKADKMDFADAFRIQYDEQDPFYGRIVVQKHGDRYLIQNTPALPLTQEEMDGVYNLPYTRKWHPKYDDKGGVPALSEVQFSLVSQRGCFGSCSFCAITNHQGRIIQNRSHESLIEEAHMMIKMDNFKGYIHDVGGPTANFRHLACDKQAVYGACKGCTCAAPEPCENLNTNHDDYIALLRKLRKLKGVKKVFVRSGLRYDYVLADNNKDFVRELCEFHVSGQLKVAPEHVSKRVTNMMGKAGKEEFLTFKSWFEEANKKLGKKQYLVPYFMSSHPGCALEDAIELAEFLRDHHMYPEQVQDFIPTPGSLSTCMYYTGINPLDGKPVYVAKKGRDKAKQRALMQFKNIENYDLVKEALIEANRRDLIGFGPECLIPPRPIGGNSKRISQSSKSRNGKRGCESRNRCQTGKRCSRDVTKVRTSNKSFGGRYM
;
A
#
# COMPACT_ATOMS: atom_id res chain seq x y z
N MET A 1 -26.67 12.40 -14.07
CA MET A 1 -25.66 13.14 -14.84
C MET A 1 -24.30 12.78 -14.27
N ASP A 2 -23.42 12.26 -15.11
CA ASP A 2 -22.02 11.93 -14.74
C ASP A 2 -21.24 13.25 -14.53
N ARG A 3 -21.31 13.82 -13.34
CA ARG A 3 -20.69 15.10 -13.04
C ARG A 3 -19.52 14.91 -12.10
N PHE A 4 -18.32 15.24 -12.55
CA PHE A 4 -17.11 15.26 -11.70
C PHE A 4 -17.18 16.34 -10.61
N LEU A 5 -16.39 16.21 -9.53
CA LEU A 5 -16.15 17.33 -8.64
C LEU A 5 -15.46 18.48 -9.38
N VAL A 6 -15.55 19.70 -8.84
CA VAL A 6 -14.96 20.90 -9.44
C VAL A 6 -13.46 20.76 -9.56
N THR A 7 -12.90 21.02 -10.74
CA THR A 7 -11.45 21.05 -11.01
C THR A 7 -10.99 22.34 -11.64
N GLU A 8 -11.95 23.14 -12.19
CA GLU A 8 -11.71 24.40 -12.91
C GLU A 8 -12.67 25.49 -12.41
N PRO A 9 -12.28 26.79 -12.51
CA PRO A 9 -13.19 27.89 -12.20
C PRO A 9 -14.47 27.89 -13.07
N SER A 10 -14.42 27.36 -14.30
CA SER A 10 -15.58 27.16 -15.16
C SER A 10 -16.63 26.26 -14.53
N ASP A 11 -16.20 25.17 -13.87
CA ASP A 11 -17.09 24.22 -13.21
C ASP A 11 -17.85 24.89 -12.06
N MET A 12 -17.18 25.81 -11.33
CA MET A 12 -17.82 26.62 -10.28
C MET A 12 -18.93 27.50 -10.86
N LYS A 13 -18.65 28.18 -11.99
CA LYS A 13 -19.64 29.03 -12.66
C LYS A 13 -20.85 28.23 -13.12
N GLU A 14 -20.64 27.03 -13.70
CA GLU A 14 -21.74 26.17 -14.13
C GLU A 14 -22.60 25.68 -12.96
N ARG A 15 -22.02 25.61 -11.75
CA ARG A 15 -22.74 25.27 -10.52
C ARG A 15 -23.36 26.48 -9.82
N GLY A 16 -23.08 27.70 -10.29
CA GLY A 16 -23.49 28.95 -9.63
C GLY A 16 -22.75 29.18 -8.28
N TRP A 17 -21.55 28.65 -8.13
CA TRP A 17 -20.75 28.79 -6.92
C TRP A 17 -19.75 29.94 -7.07
N ALA A 18 -19.78 30.88 -6.12
CA ALA A 18 -18.84 32.00 -6.08
C ALA A 18 -17.53 31.59 -5.37
N GLU A 19 -17.62 30.63 -4.45
CA GLU A 19 -16.50 30.11 -3.64
C GLU A 19 -16.71 28.63 -3.31
N LEU A 20 -15.65 27.96 -2.90
CA LEU A 20 -15.67 26.60 -2.38
C LEU A 20 -15.56 26.58 -0.85
N ASP A 21 -16.17 25.61 -0.21
CA ASP A 21 -15.99 25.36 1.23
C ASP A 21 -14.67 24.66 1.48
N PHE A 22 -14.31 23.71 0.62
CA PHE A 22 -13.07 22.93 0.70
C PHE A 22 -12.35 22.89 -0.65
N VAL A 23 -11.02 23.02 -0.61
CA VAL A 23 -10.13 22.70 -1.74
C VAL A 23 -9.25 21.52 -1.33
N LEU A 24 -9.36 20.41 -2.05
CA LEU A 24 -8.61 19.19 -1.83
C LEU A 24 -7.42 19.12 -2.80
N ILE A 25 -6.20 19.04 -2.26
CA ILE A 25 -4.95 18.85 -3.01
C ILE A 25 -4.60 17.37 -3.01
N SER A 26 -4.43 16.80 -4.19
CA SER A 26 -4.12 15.37 -4.37
C SER A 26 -2.79 15.15 -5.07
N GLY A 27 -2.02 14.18 -4.57
CA GLY A 27 -0.84 13.67 -5.27
C GLY A 27 -1.17 12.72 -6.44
N ASP A 28 -2.38 12.19 -6.51
CA ASP A 28 -2.88 11.41 -7.64
C ASP A 28 -3.62 12.29 -8.64
N ALA A 29 -3.59 11.93 -9.92
CA ALA A 29 -4.50 12.42 -10.91
C ALA A 29 -5.96 12.13 -10.50
N TYR A 30 -6.89 13.01 -10.82
CA TYR A 30 -8.28 12.86 -10.39
C TYR A 30 -8.99 11.73 -11.14
N VAL A 31 -9.30 10.68 -10.41
CA VAL A 31 -10.16 9.58 -10.82
C VAL A 31 -11.34 9.52 -9.87
N ASP A 32 -12.55 9.67 -10.40
CA ASP A 32 -13.79 9.68 -9.63
C ASP A 32 -14.31 8.25 -9.45
N HIS A 33 -13.69 7.54 -8.49
CA HIS A 33 -13.95 6.13 -8.23
C HIS A 33 -13.84 5.82 -6.72
N PRO A 34 -14.66 4.91 -6.16
CA PRO A 34 -14.65 4.61 -4.72
C PRO A 34 -13.35 3.96 -4.21
N SER A 35 -12.43 3.58 -5.08
CA SER A 35 -11.08 3.13 -4.72
C SER A 35 -10.04 4.26 -4.68
N PHE A 36 -10.44 5.53 -4.87
CA PHE A 36 -9.55 6.68 -4.84
C PHE A 36 -9.93 7.61 -3.68
N ALA A 37 -9.05 7.73 -2.70
CA ALA A 37 -9.31 8.51 -1.49
C ALA A 37 -9.76 9.96 -1.76
N PRO A 38 -9.17 10.71 -2.71
CA PRO A 38 -9.64 12.07 -3.02
C PRO A 38 -11.10 12.11 -3.49
N ALA A 39 -11.52 11.13 -4.31
CA ALA A 39 -12.90 11.03 -4.76
C ALA A 39 -13.84 10.69 -3.59
N VAL A 40 -13.44 9.74 -2.73
CA VAL A 40 -14.27 9.34 -1.57
C VAL A 40 -14.50 10.53 -0.64
N ILE A 41 -13.45 11.21 -0.21
CA ILE A 41 -13.55 12.35 0.71
C ILE A 41 -14.33 13.52 0.06
N GLY A 42 -14.03 13.84 -1.20
CA GLY A 42 -14.71 14.92 -1.90
C GLY A 42 -16.19 14.64 -2.09
N ARG A 43 -16.57 13.43 -2.55
CA ARG A 43 -17.97 13.03 -2.72
C ARG A 43 -18.72 12.95 -1.40
N TYR A 44 -18.06 12.47 -0.35
CA TYR A 44 -18.69 12.37 0.97
C TYR A 44 -19.01 13.75 1.55
N LEU A 45 -18.10 14.72 1.46
CA LEU A 45 -18.34 16.11 1.82
C LEU A 45 -19.45 16.73 0.94
N GLU A 46 -19.41 16.51 -0.40
CA GLU A 46 -20.45 17.00 -1.32
C GLU A 46 -21.84 16.44 -0.95
N SER A 47 -21.93 15.18 -0.52
CA SER A 47 -23.18 14.55 -0.07
C SER A 47 -23.75 15.18 1.21
N LYS A 48 -22.91 15.88 1.99
CA LYS A 48 -23.30 16.64 3.18
C LYS A 48 -23.62 18.11 2.89
N GLY A 49 -23.60 18.50 1.61
CA GLY A 49 -23.96 19.85 1.16
C GLY A 49 -22.79 20.83 1.04
N TYR A 50 -21.54 20.38 1.29
CA TYR A 50 -20.37 21.23 1.15
C TYR A 50 -19.93 21.36 -0.32
N ARG A 51 -19.43 22.53 -0.71
CA ARG A 51 -18.89 22.82 -2.04
C ARG A 51 -17.40 22.42 -2.07
N VAL A 52 -17.07 21.40 -2.84
CA VAL A 52 -15.72 20.81 -2.88
C VAL A 52 -15.08 20.93 -4.25
N GLY A 53 -13.82 21.38 -4.29
CA GLY A 53 -12.99 21.34 -5.49
C GLY A 53 -11.73 20.51 -5.27
N ILE A 54 -11.17 19.96 -6.36
CA ILE A 54 -9.94 19.17 -6.36
C ILE A 54 -8.90 19.85 -7.24
N ILE A 55 -7.70 20.08 -6.70
CA ILE A 55 -6.49 20.40 -7.45
C ILE A 55 -5.59 19.17 -7.40
N ASP A 56 -5.51 18.45 -8.49
CA ASP A 56 -4.75 17.23 -8.62
C ASP A 56 -3.38 17.50 -9.24
N GLN A 57 -2.35 16.92 -8.63
CA GLN A 57 -0.95 17.02 -9.07
C GLN A 57 -0.51 18.44 -9.45
N PRO A 58 -0.75 19.48 -8.59
CA PRO A 58 -0.30 20.83 -8.89
C PRO A 58 1.23 20.89 -9.03
N ASP A 59 1.71 21.80 -9.86
CA ASP A 59 3.15 22.09 -9.91
C ASP A 59 3.60 22.66 -8.55
N TRP A 60 4.35 21.85 -7.81
CA TRP A 60 4.81 22.23 -6.47
C TRP A 60 5.93 23.29 -6.48
N ASN A 61 6.44 23.66 -7.64
CA ASN A 61 7.38 24.76 -7.79
C ASN A 61 6.69 26.10 -7.92
N ASP A 62 5.40 26.11 -8.25
CA ASP A 62 4.58 27.31 -8.43
C ASP A 62 3.44 27.36 -7.40
N VAL A 63 3.46 28.37 -6.51
CA VAL A 63 2.41 28.58 -5.50
C VAL A 63 1.07 28.96 -6.15
N GLU A 64 1.05 29.59 -7.32
CA GLU A 64 -0.17 29.99 -8.02
C GLU A 64 -0.97 28.77 -8.49
N ALA A 65 -0.30 27.64 -8.77
CA ALA A 65 -0.98 26.39 -9.09
C ALA A 65 -1.92 25.92 -7.95
N PHE A 66 -1.61 26.26 -6.70
CA PHE A 66 -2.43 25.95 -5.53
C PHE A 66 -3.58 26.93 -5.30
N LYS A 67 -3.58 28.08 -5.98
CA LYS A 67 -4.63 29.10 -5.89
C LYS A 67 -5.66 29.00 -7.01
N LYS A 68 -5.54 28.04 -7.90
CA LYS A 68 -6.36 27.86 -9.11
C LYS A 68 -7.87 27.96 -8.87
N LEU A 69 -8.36 27.40 -7.77
CA LEU A 69 -9.80 27.37 -7.42
C LEU A 69 -10.20 28.45 -6.40
N GLY A 70 -9.30 29.39 -6.10
CA GLY A 70 -9.52 30.42 -5.10
C GLY A 70 -9.31 29.94 -3.66
N LYS A 71 -9.51 30.86 -2.71
CA LYS A 71 -9.38 30.60 -1.28
C LYS A 71 -10.61 29.84 -0.78
N PRO A 72 -10.44 28.66 -0.14
CA PRO A 72 -11.58 27.95 0.43
C PRO A 72 -12.13 28.68 1.66
N ARG A 73 -13.44 28.61 1.85
CA ARG A 73 -14.15 29.26 2.98
C ARG A 73 -13.82 28.58 4.32
N LEU A 74 -13.72 27.25 4.38
CA LEU A 74 -13.57 26.49 5.60
C LEU A 74 -12.15 25.95 5.78
N ALA A 75 -11.66 25.10 4.87
CA ALA A 75 -10.34 24.53 5.00
C ALA A 75 -9.74 24.05 3.68
N SER A 76 -8.42 23.90 3.68
CA SER A 76 -7.65 23.16 2.67
C SER A 76 -7.42 21.72 3.14
N LEU A 77 -7.63 20.75 2.26
CA LEU A 77 -7.40 19.33 2.51
C LEU A 77 -6.22 18.84 1.67
N VAL A 78 -5.30 18.07 2.24
CA VAL A 78 -4.10 17.62 1.52
C VAL A 78 -3.85 16.13 1.73
N THR A 79 -3.60 15.41 0.64
CA THR A 79 -3.21 14.00 0.62
C THR A 79 -2.16 13.71 -0.44
N ALA A 80 -1.30 12.71 -0.19
CA ALA A 80 -0.40 12.17 -1.21
C ALA A 80 -1.14 11.34 -2.29
N GLY A 81 -2.40 11.02 -2.08
CA GLY A 81 -3.18 10.09 -2.90
C GLY A 81 -3.31 8.70 -2.28
N ASN A 82 -3.56 7.70 -3.13
CA ASN A 82 -3.80 6.32 -2.70
C ASN A 82 -2.57 5.60 -2.13
N LEU A 83 -1.38 6.04 -2.50
CA LEU A 83 -0.12 5.47 -2.06
C LEU A 83 0.75 6.49 -1.34
N ASP A 84 1.64 6.00 -0.51
CA ASP A 84 2.77 6.77 -0.01
C ASP A 84 3.66 7.23 -1.18
N SER A 85 3.95 8.51 -1.27
CA SER A 85 4.69 9.10 -2.39
C SER A 85 6.09 8.52 -2.57
N MET A 86 6.76 8.21 -1.46
CA MET A 86 8.10 7.63 -1.48
C MET A 86 8.07 6.17 -1.95
N LEU A 87 7.08 5.38 -1.49
CA LEU A 87 6.88 4.00 -1.93
C LEU A 87 6.45 3.92 -3.39
N ASN A 88 5.66 4.88 -3.85
CA ASN A 88 5.27 4.96 -5.26
C ASN A 88 6.46 5.30 -6.17
N LYS A 89 7.31 6.23 -5.76
CA LYS A 89 8.43 6.73 -6.57
C LYS A 89 9.65 5.82 -6.57
N PHE A 90 9.96 5.13 -5.45
CA PHE A 90 11.22 4.41 -5.29
C PHE A 90 11.02 2.90 -5.09
N THR A 91 12.03 2.14 -5.52
CA THR A 91 12.17 0.71 -5.18
C THR A 91 12.82 0.54 -3.81
N ALA A 92 12.83 -0.70 -3.27
CA ALA A 92 13.55 -1.02 -2.04
C ALA A 92 15.06 -0.70 -2.11
N ALA A 93 15.66 -0.76 -3.30
CA ALA A 93 17.06 -0.35 -3.54
C ALA A 93 17.22 1.16 -3.76
N LYS A 94 16.21 1.97 -3.40
CA LYS A 94 16.18 3.43 -3.54
C LYS A 94 16.35 3.93 -4.99
N LYS A 95 16.04 3.09 -5.99
CA LYS A 95 16.05 3.48 -7.40
C LYS A 95 14.71 4.07 -7.80
N VAL A 96 14.73 5.17 -8.55
CA VAL A 96 13.51 5.80 -9.07
C VAL A 96 12.79 4.86 -10.05
N ARG A 97 11.48 4.72 -9.89
CA ARG A 97 10.61 4.01 -10.82
C ARG A 97 10.38 4.86 -12.08
N ARG A 98 10.22 4.20 -13.20
CA ARG A 98 10.01 4.86 -14.49
C ARG A 98 8.55 5.19 -14.78
N GLN A 99 7.62 4.61 -14.01
CA GLN A 99 6.18 4.75 -14.19
C GLN A 99 5.51 5.09 -12.87
N ASP A 100 4.44 5.88 -12.95
CA ASP A 100 3.51 6.19 -11.88
C ASP A 100 2.09 5.95 -12.39
N ASP A 101 1.50 4.81 -12.04
CA ASP A 101 0.18 4.39 -12.53
C ASP A 101 -0.95 5.32 -12.07
N TYR A 102 -0.71 6.16 -11.07
CA TYR A 102 -1.65 7.17 -10.57
C TYR A 102 -1.49 8.55 -11.22
N SER A 103 -0.64 8.65 -12.22
CA SER A 103 -0.42 9.87 -13.01
C SER A 103 -0.96 9.72 -14.43
N PRO A 104 -1.27 10.84 -15.12
CA PRO A 104 -1.75 10.79 -16.50
C PRO A 104 -0.76 10.06 -17.42
N GLY A 105 -1.26 9.12 -18.20
CA GLY A 105 -0.44 8.29 -19.10
C GLY A 105 0.57 7.38 -18.40
N GLY A 106 0.55 7.28 -17.07
CA GLY A 106 1.55 6.54 -16.29
C GLY A 106 2.91 7.26 -16.19
N GLU A 107 2.97 8.53 -16.50
CA GLU A 107 4.20 9.34 -16.47
C GLU A 107 4.66 9.58 -15.04
N SER A 108 5.92 9.27 -14.73
CA SER A 108 6.53 9.59 -13.44
C SER A 108 6.99 11.04 -13.37
N GLY A 109 7.03 11.61 -12.15
CA GLY A 109 7.56 12.96 -11.92
C GLY A 109 6.50 14.04 -11.65
N HIS A 110 5.22 13.71 -11.73
CA HIS A 110 4.12 14.64 -11.40
C HIS A 110 3.89 14.79 -9.89
N ARG A 111 4.60 14.04 -9.07
CA ARG A 111 4.44 14.04 -7.63
C ARG A 111 5.78 14.33 -6.95
N PRO A 112 5.85 15.27 -5.97
CA PRO A 112 7.07 15.51 -5.21
C PRO A 112 7.36 14.38 -4.23
N ASP A 113 8.60 14.31 -3.76
CA ASP A 113 8.97 13.48 -2.62
C ASP A 113 8.23 13.96 -1.37
N ARG A 114 7.64 13.02 -0.59
CA ARG A 114 6.84 13.35 0.59
C ARG A 114 5.72 14.35 0.26
N ALA A 115 4.89 13.98 -0.70
CA ALA A 115 3.92 14.85 -1.34
C ALA A 115 3.00 15.56 -0.34
N THR A 116 2.49 14.86 0.68
CA THR A 116 1.65 15.48 1.71
C THR A 116 2.37 16.65 2.39
N LEU A 117 3.65 16.48 2.73
CA LEU A 117 4.44 17.53 3.37
C LEU A 117 4.67 18.73 2.44
N VAL A 118 5.05 18.47 1.20
CA VAL A 118 5.34 19.54 0.22
C VAL A 118 4.08 20.32 -0.10
N TYR A 119 2.99 19.65 -0.40
CA TYR A 119 1.71 20.29 -0.72
C TYR A 119 1.13 21.07 0.47
N ALA A 120 1.24 20.52 1.69
CA ALA A 120 0.81 21.22 2.89
C ALA A 120 1.57 22.54 3.10
N ASN A 121 2.89 22.55 2.92
CA ASN A 121 3.69 23.76 3.01
C ASN A 121 3.33 24.76 1.91
N ARG A 122 3.05 24.31 0.68
CA ARG A 122 2.59 25.19 -0.41
C ARG A 122 1.21 25.79 -0.13
N MET A 123 0.29 25.02 0.42
CA MET A 123 -1.03 25.55 0.83
C MET A 123 -0.91 26.58 1.95
N LYS A 124 -0.02 26.38 2.94
CA LYS A 124 0.24 27.42 3.98
C LYS A 124 0.91 28.67 3.41
N GLU A 125 1.71 28.54 2.36
CA GLU A 125 2.27 29.68 1.62
C GLU A 125 1.19 30.42 0.83
N ALA A 126 0.28 29.68 0.17
CA ALA A 126 -0.81 30.24 -0.59
C ALA A 126 -1.85 30.95 0.29
N TYR A 127 -2.22 30.33 1.44
CA TYR A 127 -3.28 30.78 2.33
C TYR A 127 -2.92 30.49 3.79
N SER A 128 -2.13 31.38 4.42
CA SER A 128 -1.61 31.18 5.78
C SER A 128 -2.69 31.17 6.87
N ASP A 129 -3.81 31.81 6.63
CA ASP A 129 -4.94 31.99 7.56
C ASP A 129 -6.05 30.95 7.39
N VAL A 130 -5.96 30.09 6.37
CA VAL A 130 -6.92 29.00 6.16
C VAL A 130 -6.51 27.78 6.97
N PRO A 131 -7.44 27.14 7.70
CA PRO A 131 -7.20 25.86 8.33
C PRO A 131 -6.72 24.81 7.34
N LEU A 132 -5.70 24.03 7.73
CA LEU A 132 -5.10 23.01 6.89
C LEU A 132 -5.25 21.64 7.54
N ILE A 133 -5.92 20.73 6.85
CA ILE A 133 -6.15 19.36 7.29
C ILE A 133 -5.39 18.42 6.34
N ILE A 134 -4.53 17.57 6.89
CA ILE A 134 -3.83 16.53 6.13
C ILE A 134 -4.39 15.15 6.45
N GLY A 135 -4.34 14.24 5.47
CA GLY A 135 -4.86 12.89 5.65
C GLY A 135 -4.35 11.90 4.61
N GLY A 136 -4.94 10.71 4.60
CA GLY A 136 -4.54 9.60 3.76
C GLY A 136 -3.39 8.77 4.34
N ILE A 137 -2.97 7.72 3.62
CA ILE A 137 -2.02 6.74 4.13
C ILE A 137 -0.66 7.33 4.49
N GLU A 138 -0.11 8.23 3.67
CA GLU A 138 1.19 8.86 3.91
C GLU A 138 1.20 9.65 5.22
N ALA A 139 0.15 10.44 5.49
CA ALA A 139 0.00 11.21 6.71
C ALA A 139 -0.22 10.29 7.91
N SER A 140 -1.13 9.32 7.80
CA SER A 140 -1.46 8.37 8.88
C SER A 140 -0.23 7.63 9.39
N LEU A 141 0.66 7.17 8.49
CA LEU A 141 1.85 6.42 8.85
C LEU A 141 2.97 7.29 9.44
N ARG A 142 2.89 8.61 9.28
CA ARG A 142 3.89 9.58 9.77
C ARG A 142 3.36 10.51 10.85
N ARG A 143 2.25 10.13 11.49
CA ARG A 143 1.60 10.97 12.51
C ARG A 143 2.43 11.19 13.77
N PHE A 144 3.28 10.23 14.14
CA PHE A 144 4.26 10.34 15.22
C PHE A 144 5.69 10.59 14.69
N GLY A 145 6.64 10.75 15.60
CA GLY A 145 8.05 10.62 15.26
C GLY A 145 8.29 9.22 14.67
N HIS A 146 8.94 9.15 13.50
CA HIS A 146 9.02 7.92 12.72
C HIS A 146 10.38 7.76 12.03
N TYR A 147 10.78 6.50 11.80
CA TYR A 147 11.94 6.20 10.97
C TYR A 147 11.62 6.37 9.49
N ASP A 148 12.38 7.20 8.80
CA ASP A 148 12.32 7.40 7.36
C ASP A 148 13.45 6.60 6.67
N TYR A 149 13.08 5.53 6.00
CA TYR A 149 14.00 4.65 5.28
C TYR A 149 14.84 5.38 4.21
N TRP A 150 14.27 6.38 3.56
CA TRP A 150 14.90 7.06 2.43
C TRP A 150 16.06 7.95 2.87
N SER A 151 15.89 8.67 3.96
CA SER A 151 16.93 9.49 4.59
C SER A 151 17.74 8.76 5.67
N ASP A 152 17.35 7.54 6.05
CA ASP A 152 17.93 6.72 7.12
C ASP A 152 18.02 7.49 8.46
N THR A 153 16.93 8.18 8.80
CA THR A 153 16.85 9.02 10.02
C THR A 153 15.49 8.91 10.68
N VAL A 154 15.42 9.22 11.97
CA VAL A 154 14.16 9.47 12.67
C VAL A 154 13.72 10.91 12.38
N ARG A 155 12.53 11.08 11.81
CA ARG A 155 11.89 12.36 11.51
C ARG A 155 10.81 12.69 12.53
N ARG A 156 10.51 13.97 12.68
CA ARG A 156 9.38 14.46 13.48
C ARG A 156 8.05 14.00 12.88
N SER A 157 6.98 14.11 13.64
CA SER A 157 5.63 14.00 13.10
C SER A 157 5.46 14.86 11.85
N ILE A 158 4.79 14.32 10.84
CA ILE A 158 4.45 15.07 9.62
C ILE A 158 3.59 16.31 9.94
N LEU A 159 2.79 16.24 11.01
CA LEU A 159 1.96 17.36 11.46
C LEU A 159 2.82 18.56 11.91
N VAL A 160 3.95 18.30 12.57
CA VAL A 160 4.92 19.33 12.96
C VAL A 160 5.61 19.95 11.73
N ASP A 161 6.09 19.11 10.81
CA ASP A 161 6.86 19.55 9.65
C ASP A 161 5.98 20.25 8.59
N SER A 162 4.70 19.86 8.46
CA SER A 162 3.73 20.45 7.54
C SER A 162 3.06 21.71 8.06
N LYS A 163 3.15 21.97 9.37
CA LYS A 163 2.40 23.05 10.05
C LYS A 163 0.89 22.96 9.84
N ALA A 164 0.37 21.77 9.53
CA ALA A 164 -1.06 21.56 9.43
C ALA A 164 -1.73 21.68 10.80
N ASP A 165 -3.00 22.07 10.80
CA ASP A 165 -3.76 22.26 12.03
C ASP A 165 -4.24 20.91 12.57
N VAL A 166 -4.63 20.00 11.67
CA VAL A 166 -5.14 18.66 12.01
C VAL A 166 -4.62 17.63 11.02
N LEU A 167 -4.37 16.42 11.51
CA LEU A 167 -4.14 15.22 10.72
C LEU A 167 -5.27 14.23 11.01
N VAL A 168 -6.00 13.83 9.97
CA VAL A 168 -6.97 12.73 10.02
C VAL A 168 -6.24 11.43 9.69
N TYR A 169 -6.21 10.48 10.62
CA TYR A 169 -5.58 9.18 10.39
C TYR A 169 -6.62 8.06 10.22
N GLY A 170 -6.23 7.02 9.53
CA GLY A 170 -7.15 5.96 9.15
C GLY A 170 -8.04 6.35 7.97
N MET A 171 -9.22 5.74 7.93
CA MET A 171 -10.28 6.05 6.95
C MET A 171 -11.09 7.23 7.52
N GLY A 172 -11.06 8.36 6.87
CA GLY A 172 -11.44 9.63 7.47
C GLY A 172 -12.83 10.17 7.10
N GLU A 173 -13.75 9.34 6.60
CA GLU A 173 -15.03 9.79 6.07
C GLU A 173 -15.89 10.52 7.12
N LEU A 174 -16.08 9.94 8.29
CA LEU A 174 -16.88 10.58 9.37
C LEU A 174 -16.14 11.77 9.96
N GLN A 175 -14.84 11.61 10.23
CA GLN A 175 -14.00 12.63 10.86
C GLN A 175 -13.93 13.92 10.06
N ILE A 176 -13.88 13.80 8.71
CA ILE A 176 -13.83 15.01 7.87
C ILE A 176 -15.14 15.79 7.91
N VAL A 177 -16.29 15.13 8.12
CA VAL A 177 -17.59 15.79 8.28
C VAL A 177 -17.69 16.44 9.67
N GLU A 178 -17.27 15.75 10.73
CA GLU A 178 -17.22 16.33 12.08
C GLU A 178 -16.35 17.60 12.12
N LEU A 179 -15.19 17.56 11.45
CA LEU A 179 -14.32 18.73 11.29
C LEU A 179 -14.97 19.82 10.44
N ALA A 180 -15.67 19.45 9.36
CA ALA A 180 -16.39 20.40 8.51
C ALA A 180 -17.50 21.14 9.27
N ASP A 181 -18.30 20.39 10.02
CA ASP A 181 -19.37 20.95 10.87
C ASP A 181 -18.80 21.86 11.98
N ALA A 182 -17.69 21.46 12.60
CA ALA A 182 -17.01 22.26 13.60
C ALA A 182 -16.45 23.58 13.02
N LEU A 183 -15.91 23.55 11.81
CA LEU A 183 -15.43 24.73 11.08
C LEU A 183 -16.58 25.66 10.70
N ASP A 184 -17.66 25.13 10.16
CA ASP A 184 -18.83 25.90 9.71
C ASP A 184 -19.54 26.60 10.89
N GLN A 185 -19.51 25.96 12.06
CA GLN A 185 -20.06 26.49 13.31
C GLN A 185 -19.08 27.39 14.08
N GLY A 186 -17.86 27.61 13.57
CA GLY A 186 -16.84 28.43 14.25
C GLY A 186 -16.28 27.84 15.55
N ARG A 187 -16.47 26.52 15.79
CA ARG A 187 -16.06 25.79 17.01
C ARG A 187 -14.86 24.85 16.77
N PHE A 188 -14.09 25.10 15.71
CA PHE A 188 -13.03 24.18 15.26
C PHE A 188 -12.07 23.79 16.38
N LYS A 189 -11.46 24.77 17.06
CA LYS A 189 -10.44 24.50 18.09
C LYS A 189 -11.00 23.80 19.33
N GLU A 190 -12.21 24.18 19.73
CA GLU A 190 -12.90 23.60 20.89
C GLU A 190 -13.32 22.15 20.64
N SER A 191 -13.59 21.79 19.39
CA SER A 191 -14.04 20.45 19.01
C SER A 191 -12.90 19.44 18.86
N LEU A 192 -11.65 19.87 18.64
CA LEU A 192 -10.52 18.96 18.41
C LEU A 192 -10.35 17.86 19.49
N PRO A 193 -10.46 18.14 20.79
CA PRO A 193 -10.28 17.11 21.82
C PRO A 193 -11.34 16.00 21.81
N SER A 194 -12.50 16.23 21.19
CA SER A 194 -13.64 15.29 21.18
C SER A 194 -13.74 14.44 19.89
N ILE A 195 -13.05 14.83 18.82
CA ILE A 195 -13.13 14.13 17.54
C ILE A 195 -12.15 12.94 17.54
N CYS A 196 -12.66 11.71 17.41
CA CYS A 196 -11.83 10.52 17.30
C CYS A 196 -11.11 10.45 15.94
N GLY A 197 -10.00 9.71 15.85
CA GLY A 197 -9.30 9.48 14.58
C GLY A 197 -8.51 10.66 14.05
N ILE A 198 -8.20 11.65 14.90
CA ILE A 198 -7.38 12.81 14.53
C ILE A 198 -6.14 12.99 15.41
N CYS A 199 -5.17 13.72 14.87
CA CYS A 199 -4.04 14.26 15.62
C CYS A 199 -3.98 15.78 15.46
N TYR A 200 -3.56 16.48 16.53
CA TYR A 200 -3.32 17.91 16.53
C TYR A 200 -2.17 18.30 17.46
N MET A 201 -1.67 19.53 17.35
CA MET A 201 -0.60 20.05 18.20
C MET A 201 -1.17 20.94 19.29
N ALA A 202 -0.77 20.70 20.56
CA ALA A 202 -1.16 21.49 21.72
C ALA A 202 0.07 22.00 22.51
N LYS A 203 -0.12 23.08 23.29
CA LYS A 203 0.89 23.55 24.25
C LYS A 203 0.78 22.83 25.60
N GLU A 204 -0.43 22.39 25.93
CA GLU A 204 -0.76 21.70 27.16
C GLU A 204 -1.38 20.33 26.84
N ILE A 205 -1.17 19.37 27.71
CA ILE A 205 -1.74 18.02 27.58
C ILE A 205 -3.21 18.07 28.06
N PRO A 206 -4.13 17.37 27.39
CA PRO A 206 -5.52 17.27 27.82
C PRO A 206 -5.65 16.69 29.22
N THR A 207 -6.64 17.11 29.97
CA THR A 207 -6.95 16.62 31.34
C THR A 207 -7.69 15.26 31.33
N ILE A 208 -7.68 14.56 30.24
CA ILE A 208 -8.35 13.26 30.02
C ILE A 208 -7.29 12.13 30.14
N ASP A 209 -7.72 10.90 30.41
CA ASP A 209 -6.81 9.73 30.45
C ASP A 209 -6.02 9.58 29.16
N TYR A 210 -4.71 9.55 29.27
CA TYR A 210 -3.78 9.45 28.14
C TYR A 210 -2.57 8.57 28.47
N VAL A 211 -1.85 8.17 27.43
CA VAL A 211 -0.54 7.51 27.52
C VAL A 211 0.50 8.39 26.89
N GLU A 212 1.59 8.64 27.60
CA GLU A 212 2.72 9.40 27.05
C GLU A 212 3.73 8.47 26.40
N CYS A 213 4.04 8.73 25.13
CA CYS A 213 5.17 8.12 24.43
C CYS A 213 6.48 8.84 24.78
N PRO A 214 7.63 8.17 24.72
CA PRO A 214 8.92 8.84 24.66
C PRO A 214 8.93 9.98 23.65
N SER A 215 9.56 11.12 24.04
CA SER A 215 9.57 12.32 23.20
C SER A 215 10.27 12.07 21.85
N TYR A 216 10.04 12.97 20.89
CA TYR A 216 10.76 12.90 19.61
C TYR A 216 12.27 12.93 19.81
N GLU A 217 12.76 13.73 20.73
CA GLU A 217 14.18 13.86 21.05
C GLU A 217 14.75 12.54 21.60
N ALA A 218 14.00 11.89 22.51
CA ALA A 218 14.37 10.60 23.07
C ALA A 218 14.42 9.49 22.00
N ILE A 219 13.36 9.33 21.21
CA ILE A 219 13.33 8.29 20.14
C ILE A 219 14.37 8.50 19.03
N LYS A 220 14.83 9.74 18.85
CA LYS A 220 15.90 10.06 17.93
C LYS A 220 17.28 9.72 18.50
N ALA A 221 17.46 9.86 19.80
CA ALA A 221 18.71 9.61 20.51
C ALA A 221 18.92 8.12 20.80
N ASP A 222 17.88 7.41 21.17
CA ASP A 222 17.95 6.01 21.59
C ASP A 222 16.96 5.10 20.85
N LYS A 223 17.43 3.89 20.53
CA LYS A 223 16.64 2.88 19.81
C LYS A 223 15.66 2.13 20.71
N MET A 224 15.94 2.05 22.01
CA MET A 224 15.01 1.46 22.97
C MET A 224 13.82 2.38 23.15
N ASP A 225 14.05 3.69 23.33
CA ASP A 225 12.98 4.68 23.38
C ASP A 225 12.11 4.66 22.12
N PHE A 226 12.73 4.41 20.94
CA PHE A 226 11.98 4.24 19.70
C PHE A 226 11.11 2.96 19.72
N ALA A 227 11.64 1.85 20.25
CA ALA A 227 10.89 0.60 20.36
C ALA A 227 9.73 0.73 21.36
N ASP A 228 9.95 1.40 22.48
CA ASP A 228 8.94 1.65 23.51
C ASP A 228 7.84 2.58 22.98
N ALA A 229 8.20 3.65 22.29
CA ALA A 229 7.22 4.53 21.65
C ALA A 229 6.38 3.77 20.61
N PHE A 230 7.00 2.92 19.80
CA PHE A 230 6.29 2.08 18.85
C PHE A 230 5.34 1.11 19.57
N ARG A 231 5.78 0.47 20.66
CA ARG A 231 4.96 -0.45 21.44
C ARG A 231 3.70 0.23 21.97
N ILE A 232 3.83 1.43 22.54
CA ILE A 232 2.70 2.22 23.02
C ILE A 232 1.73 2.52 21.87
N GLN A 233 2.23 3.02 20.73
CA GLN A 233 1.42 3.31 19.56
C GLN A 233 0.70 2.06 19.02
N TYR A 234 1.37 0.91 19.05
CA TYR A 234 0.82 -0.36 18.60
C TYR A 234 -0.29 -0.87 19.54
N ASP A 235 -0.11 -0.75 20.83
CA ASP A 235 -1.08 -1.22 21.83
C ASP A 235 -2.34 -0.33 21.91
N GLU A 236 -2.24 0.96 21.54
CA GLU A 236 -3.34 1.93 21.60
C GLU A 236 -4.00 2.19 20.23
N GLN A 237 -3.88 1.25 19.29
CA GLN A 237 -4.48 1.38 17.94
C GLN A 237 -5.92 0.88 17.84
N ASP A 238 -6.45 0.25 18.86
CA ASP A 238 -7.80 -0.31 18.80
C ASP A 238 -8.86 0.74 19.16
N PRO A 239 -9.96 0.84 18.40
CA PRO A 239 -10.99 1.85 18.61
C PRO A 239 -11.86 1.62 19.86
N PHE A 240 -11.84 0.44 20.46
CA PHE A 240 -12.67 0.12 21.64
C PHE A 240 -11.97 0.37 22.97
N TYR A 241 -10.65 0.21 23.01
CA TYR A 241 -9.89 0.36 24.27
C TYR A 241 -8.65 1.26 24.14
N GLY A 242 -8.36 1.73 22.92
CA GLY A 242 -7.23 2.64 22.70
C GLY A 242 -7.44 3.97 23.42
N ARG A 243 -6.37 4.47 24.06
CA ARG A 243 -6.36 5.73 24.78
C ARG A 243 -5.79 6.84 23.90
N ILE A 244 -5.92 8.07 24.37
CA ILE A 244 -5.20 9.20 23.81
C ILE A 244 -3.70 8.95 23.96
N VAL A 245 -2.94 9.14 22.88
CA VAL A 245 -1.47 9.01 22.90
C VAL A 245 -0.84 10.38 22.72
N VAL A 246 0.06 10.73 23.62
CA VAL A 246 0.77 12.01 23.63
C VAL A 246 2.25 11.79 23.33
N GLN A 247 2.82 12.59 22.42
CA GLN A 247 4.26 12.62 22.17
C GLN A 247 4.78 14.05 22.19
N LYS A 248 5.78 14.32 23.02
CA LYS A 248 6.42 15.64 23.08
C LYS A 248 7.33 15.90 21.89
N HIS A 249 7.23 17.09 21.30
CA HIS A 249 8.06 17.61 20.23
C HIS A 249 8.54 19.03 20.59
N GLY A 250 9.73 19.15 21.16
CA GLY A 250 10.24 20.43 21.68
C GLY A 250 9.39 20.96 22.83
N ASP A 251 8.78 22.12 22.63
CA ASP A 251 7.91 22.82 23.61
C ASP A 251 6.41 22.53 23.42
N ARG A 252 6.05 21.65 22.48
CA ARG A 252 4.66 21.30 22.15
C ARG A 252 4.42 19.80 22.23
N TYR A 253 3.16 19.44 22.32
CA TYR A 253 2.70 18.06 22.38
C TYR A 253 1.89 17.73 21.13
N LEU A 254 2.24 16.61 20.49
CA LEU A 254 1.37 15.93 19.55
C LEU A 254 0.34 15.14 20.36
N ILE A 255 -0.92 15.41 20.13
CA ILE A 255 -2.04 14.67 20.72
C ILE A 255 -2.66 13.81 19.63
N GLN A 256 -2.66 12.50 19.79
CA GLN A 256 -3.48 11.59 19.01
C GLN A 256 -4.70 11.21 19.83
N ASN A 257 -5.87 11.63 19.39
CA ASN A 257 -7.13 11.17 19.99
C ASN A 257 -7.33 9.66 19.77
N THR A 258 -8.25 9.07 20.50
CA THR A 258 -8.61 7.65 20.33
C THR A 258 -8.94 7.34 18.87
N PRO A 259 -8.62 6.14 18.37
CA PRO A 259 -9.01 5.75 17.03
C PRO A 259 -10.54 5.83 16.82
N ALA A 260 -10.95 6.17 15.62
CA ALA A 260 -12.35 6.19 15.24
C ALA A 260 -12.92 4.76 15.22
N LEU A 261 -14.18 4.62 15.63
CA LEU A 261 -14.90 3.35 15.50
C LEU A 261 -14.97 2.91 14.03
N PRO A 262 -14.97 1.59 13.76
CA PRO A 262 -15.21 1.08 12.42
C PRO A 262 -16.58 1.56 11.90
N LEU A 263 -16.67 1.86 10.61
CA LEU A 263 -17.94 2.15 9.97
C LEU A 263 -18.88 0.96 10.12
N THR A 264 -20.13 1.22 10.43
CA THR A 264 -21.20 0.23 10.33
C THR A 264 -21.40 -0.21 8.87
N GLN A 265 -22.11 -1.30 8.64
CA GLN A 265 -22.43 -1.76 7.29
C GLN A 265 -23.23 -0.69 6.52
N GLU A 266 -24.19 -0.03 7.17
CA GLU A 266 -25.00 1.02 6.57
C GLU A 266 -24.13 2.25 6.16
N GLU A 267 -23.23 2.67 7.01
CA GLU A 267 -22.28 3.76 6.70
C GLU A 267 -21.35 3.38 5.55
N MET A 268 -20.82 2.15 5.56
CA MET A 268 -20.02 1.63 4.46
C MET A 268 -20.81 1.63 3.15
N ASP A 269 -22.04 1.12 3.15
CA ASP A 269 -22.90 1.13 1.97
C ASP A 269 -23.16 2.56 1.50
N GLY A 270 -23.41 3.50 2.43
CA GLY A 270 -23.59 4.91 2.14
C GLY A 270 -22.40 5.53 1.42
N VAL A 271 -21.18 5.24 1.86
CA VAL A 271 -19.95 5.73 1.21
C VAL A 271 -19.80 5.19 -0.22
N TYR A 272 -20.05 3.89 -0.43
CA TYR A 272 -19.86 3.26 -1.74
C TYR A 272 -21.02 3.53 -2.72
N ASN A 273 -22.20 3.90 -2.24
CA ASN A 273 -23.37 4.25 -3.06
C ASN A 273 -23.35 5.73 -3.50
N LEU A 274 -22.34 6.52 -3.16
CA LEU A 274 -22.19 7.88 -3.68
C LEU A 274 -22.07 7.89 -5.21
N PRO A 275 -22.45 8.98 -5.88
CA PRO A 275 -22.55 9.04 -7.34
C PRO A 275 -21.20 9.16 -8.04
N TYR A 276 -20.35 8.14 -7.90
CA TYR A 276 -19.08 8.07 -8.62
C TYR A 276 -19.28 7.82 -10.11
N THR A 277 -18.55 8.57 -10.95
CA THR A 277 -18.57 8.36 -12.41
C THR A 277 -17.84 7.10 -12.85
N ARG A 278 -16.94 6.56 -12.01
CA ARG A 278 -16.02 5.44 -12.30
C ARG A 278 -15.12 5.68 -13.52
N LYS A 279 -14.75 6.94 -13.71
CA LYS A 279 -13.91 7.41 -14.82
C LYS A 279 -12.79 8.30 -14.29
N TRP A 280 -11.71 8.42 -15.04
CA TRP A 280 -10.77 9.53 -14.86
C TRP A 280 -11.38 10.81 -15.40
N HIS A 281 -10.88 11.96 -14.96
CA HIS A 281 -11.34 13.24 -15.46
C HIS A 281 -10.95 13.41 -16.95
N PRO A 282 -11.86 13.88 -17.84
CA PRO A 282 -11.63 13.96 -19.30
C PRO A 282 -10.38 14.72 -19.73
N LYS A 283 -9.87 15.65 -18.90
CA LYS A 283 -8.62 16.37 -19.16
C LYS A 283 -7.38 15.49 -19.38
N TYR A 284 -7.49 14.16 -19.10
CA TYR A 284 -6.40 13.20 -19.30
C TYR A 284 -6.56 12.32 -20.54
N ASP A 285 -7.64 12.49 -21.32
CA ASP A 285 -7.92 11.63 -22.48
C ASP A 285 -6.79 11.69 -23.52
N ASP A 286 -6.25 12.87 -23.78
CA ASP A 286 -5.12 13.08 -24.71
C ASP A 286 -3.82 12.40 -24.25
N LYS A 287 -3.69 12.08 -22.95
CA LYS A 287 -2.55 11.34 -22.37
C LYS A 287 -2.81 9.84 -22.23
N GLY A 288 -3.97 9.36 -22.67
CA GLY A 288 -4.38 7.95 -22.56
C GLY A 288 -4.94 7.58 -21.18
N GLY A 289 -5.38 8.57 -20.39
CA GLY A 289 -6.06 8.37 -19.11
C GLY A 289 -5.12 8.12 -17.93
N VAL A 290 -5.63 7.44 -16.89
CA VAL A 290 -4.89 7.10 -15.65
C VAL A 290 -4.84 5.57 -15.53
N PRO A 291 -3.66 4.94 -15.67
CA PRO A 291 -3.53 3.47 -15.73
C PRO A 291 -4.13 2.73 -14.54
N ALA A 292 -4.01 3.28 -13.31
CA ALA A 292 -4.53 2.67 -12.09
C ALA A 292 -6.04 2.41 -12.15
N LEU A 293 -6.82 3.19 -12.92
CA LEU A 293 -8.25 2.94 -13.08
C LEU A 293 -8.54 1.59 -13.74
N SER A 294 -7.71 1.15 -14.68
CA SER A 294 -7.93 -0.11 -15.43
C SER A 294 -8.01 -1.34 -14.52
N GLU A 295 -7.31 -1.30 -13.37
CA GLU A 295 -7.30 -2.39 -12.40
C GLU A 295 -8.56 -2.45 -11.54
N VAL A 296 -9.18 -1.29 -11.28
CA VAL A 296 -10.28 -1.17 -10.31
C VAL A 296 -11.63 -0.80 -10.91
N GLN A 297 -11.69 -0.29 -12.14
CA GLN A 297 -12.91 0.23 -12.76
C GLN A 297 -14.11 -0.72 -12.65
N PHE A 298 -13.86 -2.00 -12.86
CA PHE A 298 -14.86 -3.06 -12.78
C PHE A 298 -14.55 -4.05 -11.64
N SER A 299 -14.06 -3.53 -10.53
CA SER A 299 -13.82 -4.30 -9.31
C SER A 299 -14.74 -3.78 -8.20
N LEU A 300 -15.11 -4.67 -7.27
CA LEU A 300 -15.96 -4.39 -6.12
C LEU A 300 -15.12 -4.51 -4.84
N VAL A 301 -15.02 -3.41 -4.10
CA VAL A 301 -14.48 -3.44 -2.75
C VAL A 301 -15.57 -3.92 -1.82
N SER A 302 -15.45 -5.14 -1.32
CA SER A 302 -16.47 -5.78 -0.49
C SER A 302 -16.31 -5.53 1.00
N GLN A 303 -15.08 -5.22 1.45
CA GLN A 303 -14.78 -4.91 2.85
C GLN A 303 -13.50 -4.07 2.97
N ARG A 304 -13.33 -3.46 4.14
CA ARG A 304 -12.11 -2.80 4.63
C ARG A 304 -11.64 -3.43 5.93
N GLY A 305 -10.42 -3.12 6.36
CA GLY A 305 -9.80 -3.72 7.54
C GLY A 305 -9.17 -5.08 7.27
N CYS A 306 -8.31 -5.52 8.18
CA CYS A 306 -7.62 -6.80 8.03
C CYS A 306 -7.13 -7.32 9.39
N PHE A 307 -7.67 -8.44 9.87
CA PHE A 307 -7.20 -9.09 11.09
C PHE A 307 -5.96 -9.99 10.88
N GLY A 308 -5.42 -10.04 9.67
CA GLY A 308 -4.21 -10.83 9.36
C GLY A 308 -2.96 -10.37 10.09
N SER A 309 -2.91 -9.11 10.50
CA SER A 309 -1.86 -8.52 11.36
C SER A 309 -0.43 -8.80 10.92
N CYS A 310 -0.17 -8.88 9.60
CA CYS A 310 1.18 -9.06 9.09
C CYS A 310 2.08 -7.90 9.54
N SER A 311 3.22 -8.21 10.15
CA SER A 311 4.11 -7.23 10.80
C SER A 311 4.65 -6.13 9.88
N PHE A 312 4.73 -6.40 8.58
CA PHE A 312 5.23 -5.49 7.55
C PHE A 312 4.14 -4.66 6.87
N CYS A 313 2.85 -4.95 7.12
CA CYS A 313 1.75 -4.40 6.35
C CYS A 313 1.23 -3.09 6.95
N ALA A 314 1.25 -2.02 6.15
CA ALA A 314 0.71 -0.72 6.54
C ALA A 314 -0.82 -0.67 6.59
N ILE A 315 -1.51 -1.58 5.90
CA ILE A 315 -2.98 -1.59 5.80
C ILE A 315 -3.61 -1.73 7.18
N THR A 316 -3.08 -2.63 8.02
CA THR A 316 -3.58 -2.82 9.39
C THR A 316 -3.49 -1.53 10.21
N ASN A 317 -2.42 -0.74 10.02
CA ASN A 317 -2.22 0.53 10.72
C ASN A 317 -3.07 1.68 10.16
N HIS A 318 -3.59 1.54 8.94
CA HIS A 318 -4.40 2.56 8.28
C HIS A 318 -5.89 2.23 8.29
N GLN A 319 -6.27 0.99 7.98
CA GLN A 319 -7.68 0.57 7.93
C GLN A 319 -8.17 -0.12 9.21
N GLY A 320 -7.24 -0.46 10.11
CA GLY A 320 -7.54 -1.18 11.34
C GLY A 320 -7.61 -2.70 11.19
N ARG A 321 -7.80 -3.39 12.34
CA ARG A 321 -7.84 -4.85 12.46
C ARG A 321 -9.27 -5.41 12.42
N ILE A 322 -10.28 -4.55 12.42
CA ILE A 322 -11.69 -4.91 12.47
C ILE A 322 -12.27 -4.79 11.08
N ILE A 323 -12.95 -5.84 10.63
CA ILE A 323 -13.55 -5.87 9.29
C ILE A 323 -14.80 -4.98 9.27
N GLN A 324 -14.87 -4.15 8.24
CA GLN A 324 -16.01 -3.30 7.88
C GLN A 324 -16.52 -3.78 6.52
N ASN A 325 -17.59 -4.52 6.50
CA ASN A 325 -18.13 -5.12 5.27
C ASN A 325 -19.31 -4.33 4.71
N ARG A 326 -19.47 -4.43 3.40
CA ARG A 326 -20.65 -3.94 2.69
C ARG A 326 -21.72 -5.03 2.60
N SER A 327 -22.97 -4.61 2.52
CA SER A 327 -24.09 -5.52 2.25
C SER A 327 -24.00 -6.13 0.85
N HIS A 328 -24.63 -7.28 0.66
CA HIS A 328 -24.76 -7.87 -0.68
C HIS A 328 -25.55 -6.97 -1.61
N GLU A 329 -26.56 -6.29 -1.09
CA GLU A 329 -27.43 -5.38 -1.82
C GLU A 329 -26.64 -4.22 -2.42
N SER A 330 -25.82 -3.53 -1.61
CA SER A 330 -24.95 -2.45 -2.06
C SER A 330 -23.97 -2.90 -3.16
N LEU A 331 -23.37 -4.09 -3.03
CA LEU A 331 -22.46 -4.65 -4.02
C LEU A 331 -23.18 -5.05 -5.32
N ILE A 332 -24.42 -5.53 -5.23
CA ILE A 332 -25.26 -5.86 -6.40
C ILE A 332 -25.69 -4.58 -7.12
N GLU A 333 -26.06 -3.53 -6.40
CA GLU A 333 -26.41 -2.22 -6.98
C GLU A 333 -25.22 -1.62 -7.73
N GLU A 334 -24.03 -1.65 -7.13
CA GLU A 334 -22.81 -1.21 -7.79
C GLU A 334 -22.51 -2.05 -9.05
N ALA A 335 -22.71 -3.37 -8.99
CA ALA A 335 -22.56 -4.23 -10.16
C ALA A 335 -23.58 -3.87 -11.27
N HIS A 336 -24.82 -3.53 -10.92
CA HIS A 336 -25.81 -3.06 -11.89
C HIS A 336 -25.42 -1.73 -12.52
N MET A 337 -24.78 -0.81 -11.80
CA MET A 337 -24.25 0.41 -12.39
C MET A 337 -23.12 0.09 -13.38
N MET A 338 -22.19 -0.80 -13.02
CA MET A 338 -21.10 -1.22 -13.92
C MET A 338 -21.63 -1.87 -15.21
N ILE A 339 -22.67 -2.72 -15.10
CA ILE A 339 -23.28 -3.41 -16.26
C ILE A 339 -23.81 -2.39 -17.29
N LYS A 340 -24.27 -1.22 -16.84
CA LYS A 340 -24.81 -0.16 -17.72
C LYS A 340 -23.71 0.66 -18.42
N MET A 341 -22.45 0.52 -18.04
CA MET A 341 -21.35 1.25 -18.66
C MET A 341 -21.00 0.67 -20.04
N ASP A 342 -20.86 1.53 -21.06
CA ASP A 342 -20.62 1.13 -22.45
C ASP A 342 -19.37 0.25 -22.63
N ASN A 343 -18.34 0.47 -21.83
CA ASN A 343 -17.08 -0.27 -21.88
C ASN A 343 -17.08 -1.54 -21.03
N PHE A 344 -18.16 -1.88 -20.32
CA PHE A 344 -18.26 -3.12 -19.56
C PHE A 344 -18.38 -4.34 -20.49
N LYS A 345 -17.47 -5.28 -20.40
CA LYS A 345 -17.43 -6.48 -21.25
C LYS A 345 -18.04 -7.73 -20.61
N GLY A 346 -18.71 -7.57 -19.46
CA GLY A 346 -19.30 -8.65 -18.68
C GLY A 346 -18.35 -9.28 -17.65
N TYR A 347 -17.25 -8.65 -17.35
CA TYR A 347 -16.25 -9.17 -16.41
C TYR A 347 -16.15 -8.28 -15.18
N ILE A 348 -16.49 -8.83 -14.00
CA ILE A 348 -16.12 -8.24 -12.72
C ILE A 348 -14.69 -8.73 -12.44
N HIS A 349 -13.76 -7.80 -12.38
CA HIS A 349 -12.32 -8.10 -12.35
C HIS A 349 -11.86 -8.59 -10.98
N ASP A 350 -12.51 -8.12 -9.91
CA ASP A 350 -12.22 -8.52 -8.54
C ASP A 350 -13.44 -8.28 -7.63
N VAL A 351 -13.60 -9.11 -6.63
CA VAL A 351 -14.52 -8.91 -5.50
C VAL A 351 -13.72 -9.18 -4.23
N GLY A 352 -13.32 -8.15 -3.52
CA GLY A 352 -12.45 -8.32 -2.38
C GLY A 352 -12.16 -7.05 -1.61
N GLY A 353 -11.03 -7.05 -0.92
CA GLY A 353 -10.52 -5.97 -0.08
C GLY A 353 -9.04 -6.21 0.21
N PRO A 354 -8.51 -5.75 1.35
CA PRO A 354 -7.13 -6.01 1.74
C PRO A 354 -6.76 -7.50 1.76
N THR A 355 -7.74 -8.34 2.11
CA THR A 355 -7.69 -9.80 2.02
C THR A 355 -9.05 -10.27 1.49
N ALA A 356 -9.05 -10.92 0.33
CA ALA A 356 -10.29 -11.22 -0.40
C ALA A 356 -11.35 -11.96 0.42
N ASN A 357 -10.92 -12.94 1.21
CA ASN A 357 -11.82 -13.84 1.94
C ASN A 357 -12.09 -13.43 3.40
N PHE A 358 -11.75 -12.21 3.81
CA PHE A 358 -12.10 -11.68 5.14
C PHE A 358 -13.39 -10.87 5.08
N ARG A 359 -14.54 -11.54 5.14
CA ARG A 359 -15.87 -10.93 4.95
C ARG A 359 -16.65 -10.65 6.22
N HIS A 360 -16.14 -11.03 7.38
CA HIS A 360 -16.77 -10.82 8.68
C HIS A 360 -15.72 -10.59 9.76
N LEU A 361 -16.16 -10.23 10.95
CA LEU A 361 -15.30 -10.08 12.12
C LEU A 361 -14.53 -11.37 12.39
N ALA A 362 -13.31 -11.26 12.90
CA ALA A 362 -12.52 -12.44 13.23
C ALA A 362 -13.21 -13.32 14.29
N CYS A 363 -13.94 -12.72 15.22
CA CYS A 363 -14.76 -13.42 16.22
C CYS A 363 -15.78 -12.45 16.82
N ASP A 364 -16.77 -12.98 17.54
CA ASP A 364 -17.85 -12.20 18.15
C ASP A 364 -17.33 -11.20 19.20
N LYS A 365 -16.22 -11.52 19.87
CA LYS A 365 -15.61 -10.61 20.84
C LYS A 365 -15.19 -9.27 20.23
N GLN A 366 -14.80 -9.27 18.93
CA GLN A 366 -14.38 -8.03 18.26
C GLN A 366 -15.48 -6.98 18.17
N ALA A 367 -16.74 -7.39 18.12
CA ALA A 367 -17.88 -6.47 18.07
C ALA A 367 -18.04 -5.63 19.36
N VAL A 368 -17.56 -6.15 20.49
CA VAL A 368 -17.78 -5.55 21.81
C VAL A 368 -16.48 -5.03 22.43
N TYR A 369 -15.39 -5.76 22.27
CA TYR A 369 -14.13 -5.52 22.96
C TYR A 369 -12.97 -5.15 22.05
N GLY A 370 -13.20 -5.05 20.74
CA GLY A 370 -12.15 -4.78 19.78
C GLY A 370 -11.21 -5.98 19.54
N ALA A 371 -10.06 -5.72 18.93
CA ALA A 371 -9.05 -6.74 18.66
C ALA A 371 -8.18 -7.03 19.89
N CYS A 372 -7.89 -8.30 20.15
CA CYS A 372 -7.08 -8.71 21.31
C CYS A 372 -5.69 -8.05 21.33
N LYS A 373 -5.28 -7.56 22.51
CA LYS A 373 -3.90 -7.09 22.75
C LYS A 373 -2.93 -8.28 22.74
N GLY A 374 -1.79 -8.11 22.08
CA GLY A 374 -0.70 -9.10 22.10
C GLY A 374 -0.99 -10.42 21.39
N CYS A 375 -2.14 -10.56 20.71
CA CYS A 375 -2.54 -11.77 20.00
C CYS A 375 -2.81 -11.48 18.52
N THR A 376 -2.58 -12.50 17.69
CA THR A 376 -2.95 -12.52 16.27
C THR A 376 -4.07 -13.53 16.06
N CYS A 377 -4.98 -13.26 15.09
CA CYS A 377 -6.14 -14.12 14.87
C CYS A 377 -5.85 -15.32 13.95
N ALA A 378 -4.96 -15.15 12.96
CA ALA A 378 -4.80 -16.11 11.88
C ALA A 378 -3.46 -16.85 11.86
N ALA A 379 -2.39 -16.26 12.40
CA ALA A 379 -1.04 -16.84 12.34
C ALA A 379 -0.23 -16.46 13.60
N PRO A 380 0.75 -17.28 14.05
CA PRO A 380 1.25 -18.48 13.38
C PRO A 380 0.28 -19.66 13.39
N GLU A 381 -0.66 -19.70 14.33
CA GLU A 381 -1.73 -20.68 14.42
C GLU A 381 -3.09 -19.95 14.54
N PRO A 382 -4.17 -20.47 13.94
CA PRO A 382 -5.49 -19.86 14.07
C PRO A 382 -5.93 -19.82 15.54
N CYS A 383 -6.49 -18.67 15.95
CA CYS A 383 -7.12 -18.52 17.26
C CYS A 383 -8.33 -19.46 17.37
N GLU A 384 -8.52 -20.10 18.52
CA GLU A 384 -9.65 -21.01 18.76
C GLU A 384 -11.04 -20.37 18.57
N ASN A 385 -11.12 -19.05 18.77
CA ASN A 385 -12.36 -18.30 18.58
C ASN A 385 -12.49 -17.70 17.15
N LEU A 386 -11.55 -18.01 16.25
CA LEU A 386 -11.58 -17.46 14.90
C LEU A 386 -12.80 -18.00 14.14
N ASN A 387 -13.67 -17.11 13.67
CA ASN A 387 -14.71 -17.47 12.74
C ASN A 387 -14.08 -17.70 11.36
N THR A 388 -14.08 -18.95 10.88
CA THR A 388 -13.43 -19.36 9.63
C THR A 388 -14.39 -19.56 8.46
N ASN A 389 -15.68 -19.32 8.65
CA ASN A 389 -16.73 -19.59 7.67
C ASN A 389 -16.61 -18.70 6.42
N HIS A 390 -16.71 -19.31 5.23
CA HIS A 390 -16.68 -18.63 3.92
C HIS A 390 -18.06 -18.54 3.25
N ASP A 391 -19.15 -18.96 3.90
CA ASP A 391 -20.47 -19.07 3.26
C ASP A 391 -21.01 -17.72 2.75
N ASP A 392 -20.80 -16.63 3.52
CA ASP A 392 -21.21 -15.30 3.09
C ASP A 392 -20.49 -14.87 1.80
N TYR A 393 -19.17 -15.12 1.74
CA TYR A 393 -18.38 -14.77 0.55
C TYR A 393 -18.79 -15.59 -0.67
N ILE A 394 -19.00 -16.90 -0.50
CA ILE A 394 -19.51 -17.79 -1.56
C ILE A 394 -20.90 -17.33 -2.03
N ALA A 395 -21.80 -17.00 -1.09
CA ALA A 395 -23.15 -16.53 -1.41
C ALA A 395 -23.11 -15.22 -2.23
N LEU A 396 -22.25 -14.27 -1.86
CA LEU A 396 -22.02 -13.04 -2.60
C LEU A 396 -21.54 -13.32 -4.02
N LEU A 397 -20.48 -14.11 -4.18
CA LEU A 397 -19.92 -14.46 -5.48
C LEU A 397 -20.94 -15.14 -6.40
N ARG A 398 -21.79 -16.02 -5.84
CA ARG A 398 -22.88 -16.68 -6.55
C ARG A 398 -23.98 -15.71 -6.96
N LYS A 399 -24.38 -14.75 -6.12
CA LYS A 399 -25.35 -13.70 -6.45
C LYS A 399 -24.82 -12.85 -7.63
N LEU A 400 -23.60 -12.35 -7.55
CA LEU A 400 -22.98 -11.53 -8.60
C LEU A 400 -22.84 -12.28 -9.94
N ARG A 401 -22.49 -13.57 -9.91
CA ARG A 401 -22.38 -14.41 -11.11
C ARG A 401 -23.70 -14.62 -11.84
N LYS A 402 -24.83 -14.57 -11.12
CA LYS A 402 -26.18 -14.75 -11.69
C LYS A 402 -26.76 -13.48 -12.32
N LEU A 403 -26.12 -12.32 -12.16
CA LEU A 403 -26.62 -11.06 -12.71
C LEU A 403 -26.63 -11.11 -14.25
N LYS A 404 -27.75 -10.70 -14.85
CA LYS A 404 -27.84 -10.56 -16.30
C LYS A 404 -26.83 -9.50 -16.78
N GLY A 405 -25.97 -9.87 -17.72
CA GLY A 405 -24.90 -9.02 -18.23
C GLY A 405 -23.51 -9.38 -17.65
N VAL A 406 -23.45 -10.13 -16.55
CA VAL A 406 -22.19 -10.64 -15.98
C VAL A 406 -21.86 -12.00 -16.61
N LYS A 407 -20.70 -12.11 -17.21
CA LYS A 407 -20.15 -13.36 -17.80
C LYS A 407 -19.24 -14.09 -16.82
N LYS A 408 -18.42 -13.35 -16.06
CA LYS A 408 -17.46 -13.89 -15.10
C LYS A 408 -17.27 -12.91 -13.93
N VAL A 409 -17.07 -13.49 -12.77
CA VAL A 409 -16.66 -12.78 -11.54
C VAL A 409 -15.33 -13.38 -11.11
N PHE A 410 -14.29 -12.57 -11.02
CA PHE A 410 -12.96 -13.01 -10.62
C PHE A 410 -12.62 -12.60 -9.20
N VAL A 411 -11.73 -13.35 -8.56
CA VAL A 411 -11.06 -13.01 -7.30
C VAL A 411 -9.58 -12.86 -7.62
N ARG A 412 -9.08 -11.61 -7.55
CA ARG A 412 -7.68 -11.24 -7.82
C ARG A 412 -6.96 -10.67 -6.60
N SER A 413 -7.70 -10.13 -5.64
CA SER A 413 -7.17 -9.72 -4.34
C SER A 413 -6.51 -10.90 -3.63
N GLY A 414 -5.50 -10.61 -2.80
CA GLY A 414 -4.78 -11.64 -2.08
C GLY A 414 -5.70 -12.50 -1.21
N LEU A 415 -5.55 -13.81 -1.31
CA LEU A 415 -6.28 -14.78 -0.51
C LEU A 415 -5.42 -15.24 0.67
N ARG A 416 -5.98 -15.26 1.88
CA ARG A 416 -5.37 -15.93 3.04
C ARG A 416 -5.70 -17.42 3.00
N TYR A 417 -4.75 -18.20 2.48
CA TYR A 417 -4.92 -19.65 2.30
C TYR A 417 -4.93 -20.42 3.63
N ASP A 418 -4.22 -19.94 4.65
CA ASP A 418 -4.26 -20.45 6.01
C ASP A 418 -5.65 -20.34 6.63
N TYR A 419 -6.35 -19.23 6.38
CA TYR A 419 -7.74 -19.04 6.80
C TYR A 419 -8.71 -19.99 6.04
N VAL A 420 -8.44 -20.28 4.77
CA VAL A 420 -9.19 -21.29 4.01
C VAL A 420 -8.99 -22.71 4.59
N LEU A 421 -7.75 -23.02 4.99
CA LEU A 421 -7.46 -24.32 5.62
C LEU A 421 -8.12 -24.45 6.99
N ALA A 422 -8.22 -23.36 7.75
CA ALA A 422 -8.86 -23.33 9.06
C ALA A 422 -10.39 -23.59 8.97
N ASP A 423 -11.06 -23.18 7.89
CA ASP A 423 -12.45 -23.54 7.60
C ASP A 423 -12.64 -25.03 7.28
N ASN A 424 -11.55 -25.70 6.90
CA ASN A 424 -11.56 -27.11 6.46
C ASN A 424 -12.60 -27.42 5.34
N ASN A 425 -13.01 -26.38 4.58
CA ASN A 425 -14.04 -26.45 3.56
C ASN A 425 -13.42 -26.51 2.16
N LYS A 426 -13.17 -27.71 1.65
CA LYS A 426 -12.62 -27.91 0.29
C LYS A 426 -13.57 -27.44 -0.81
N ASP A 427 -14.87 -27.31 -0.55
CA ASP A 427 -15.83 -26.83 -1.54
C ASP A 427 -15.59 -25.36 -1.89
N PHE A 428 -15.11 -24.55 -0.95
CA PHE A 428 -14.70 -23.18 -1.26
C PHE A 428 -13.57 -23.14 -2.31
N VAL A 429 -12.54 -23.99 -2.16
CA VAL A 429 -11.43 -24.07 -3.14
C VAL A 429 -11.94 -24.55 -4.49
N ARG A 430 -12.88 -25.53 -4.50
CA ARG A 430 -13.51 -26.01 -5.73
C ARG A 430 -14.31 -24.90 -6.42
N GLU A 431 -15.15 -24.16 -5.69
CA GLU A 431 -15.92 -23.02 -6.22
C GLU A 431 -15.03 -21.95 -6.82
N LEU A 432 -13.94 -21.59 -6.11
CA LEU A 432 -12.94 -20.65 -6.63
C LEU A 432 -12.35 -21.13 -7.96
N CYS A 433 -11.85 -22.36 -8.03
CA CYS A 433 -11.24 -22.92 -9.22
C CYS A 433 -12.26 -23.01 -10.37
N GLU A 434 -13.49 -23.40 -10.07
CA GLU A 434 -14.53 -23.59 -11.07
C GLU A 434 -14.98 -22.28 -11.71
N PHE A 435 -15.15 -21.22 -10.93
CA PHE A 435 -15.85 -20.01 -11.38
C PHE A 435 -15.04 -18.71 -11.31
N HIS A 436 -14.07 -18.59 -10.39
CA HIS A 436 -13.53 -17.29 -9.99
C HIS A 436 -12.04 -17.10 -10.27
N VAL A 437 -11.32 -18.15 -10.67
CA VAL A 437 -9.91 -18.07 -11.07
C VAL A 437 -9.79 -18.00 -12.59
N SER A 438 -9.11 -16.95 -13.08
CA SER A 438 -8.95 -16.71 -14.53
C SER A 438 -7.78 -17.45 -15.20
N GLY A 439 -7.13 -18.36 -14.48
CA GLY A 439 -5.91 -19.10 -14.90
C GLY A 439 -4.79 -19.02 -13.88
N GLN A 440 -4.75 -17.96 -13.09
CA GLN A 440 -3.77 -17.75 -12.03
C GLN A 440 -4.46 -17.27 -10.75
N LEU A 441 -4.05 -17.84 -9.61
CA LEU A 441 -4.46 -17.39 -8.28
C LEU A 441 -3.21 -16.91 -7.53
N LYS A 442 -3.23 -15.66 -7.09
CA LYS A 442 -2.17 -15.05 -6.30
C LYS A 442 -2.29 -15.45 -4.84
N VAL A 443 -1.20 -15.91 -4.25
CA VAL A 443 -1.09 -16.22 -2.83
C VAL A 443 0.22 -15.66 -2.29
N ALA A 444 0.26 -15.30 -1.02
CA ALA A 444 1.39 -14.62 -0.42
C ALA A 444 1.93 -15.39 0.79
N PRO A 445 2.68 -16.50 0.59
CA PRO A 445 3.40 -17.17 1.67
C PRO A 445 4.50 -16.29 2.27
N GLU A 446 5.07 -15.37 1.49
CA GLU A 446 6.13 -14.42 1.81
C GLU A 446 7.48 -15.08 2.10
N HIS A 447 7.54 -16.15 2.87
CA HIS A 447 8.73 -16.94 3.20
C HIS A 447 8.36 -18.39 3.56
N VAL A 448 9.36 -19.25 3.78
CA VAL A 448 9.16 -20.65 4.17
C VAL A 448 9.84 -21.02 5.49
N SER A 449 10.87 -20.28 5.91
CA SER A 449 11.50 -20.46 7.21
C SER A 449 10.51 -20.09 8.31
N LYS A 450 10.27 -21.02 9.25
CA LYS A 450 9.35 -20.84 10.38
C LYS A 450 9.72 -19.63 11.24
N ARG A 451 11.02 -19.38 11.42
CA ARG A 451 11.51 -18.21 12.15
C ARG A 451 11.04 -16.90 11.51
N VAL A 452 11.14 -16.82 10.19
CA VAL A 452 10.77 -15.61 9.43
C VAL A 452 9.27 -15.46 9.31
N THR A 453 8.53 -16.53 8.99
CA THR A 453 7.06 -16.48 8.88
C THR A 453 6.39 -16.13 10.21
N ASN A 454 6.89 -16.66 11.33
CA ASN A 454 6.40 -16.27 12.67
C ASN A 454 6.60 -14.77 12.93
N MET A 455 7.77 -14.22 12.55
CA MET A 455 8.07 -12.80 12.72
C MET A 455 7.24 -11.91 11.76
N MET A 456 6.86 -12.44 10.61
CA MET A 456 5.96 -11.79 9.66
C MET A 456 4.47 -11.85 10.08
N GLY A 457 4.08 -12.73 11.00
CA GLY A 457 2.67 -13.03 11.28
C GLY A 457 2.00 -13.77 10.11
N LYS A 458 2.72 -14.74 9.51
CA LYS A 458 2.27 -15.55 8.37
C LYS A 458 2.29 -17.03 8.74
N ALA A 459 1.47 -17.81 8.05
CA ALA A 459 1.50 -19.26 8.11
C ALA A 459 2.81 -19.84 7.56
N GLY A 460 3.17 -21.04 7.98
CA GLY A 460 4.37 -21.74 7.56
C GLY A 460 4.29 -22.38 6.18
N LYS A 461 5.33 -23.12 5.83
CA LYS A 461 5.42 -23.82 4.54
C LYS A 461 4.43 -24.97 4.41
N GLU A 462 4.09 -25.62 5.53
CA GLU A 462 3.20 -26.79 5.54
C GLU A 462 1.79 -26.40 5.14
N GLU A 463 1.27 -25.29 5.66
CA GLU A 463 -0.04 -24.74 5.29
C GLU A 463 -0.06 -24.34 3.79
N PHE A 464 1.04 -23.74 3.31
CA PHE A 464 1.13 -23.39 1.89
C PHE A 464 1.11 -24.64 0.99
N LEU A 465 1.85 -25.70 1.34
CA LEU A 465 1.88 -26.95 0.57
C LEU A 465 0.53 -27.67 0.62
N THR A 466 -0.14 -27.67 1.77
CA THR A 466 -1.48 -28.25 1.94
C THR A 466 -2.48 -27.53 1.04
N PHE A 467 -2.49 -26.19 1.06
CA PHE A 467 -3.38 -25.42 0.18
C PHE A 467 -3.06 -25.66 -1.30
N LYS A 468 -1.77 -25.72 -1.67
CA LYS A 468 -1.32 -26.04 -3.04
C LYS A 468 -1.89 -27.40 -3.47
N SER A 469 -1.81 -28.41 -2.62
CA SER A 469 -2.37 -29.72 -2.89
C SER A 469 -3.88 -29.68 -3.13
N TRP A 470 -4.64 -28.94 -2.29
CA TRP A 470 -6.09 -28.79 -2.46
C TRP A 470 -6.44 -28.09 -3.79
N PHE A 471 -5.66 -27.06 -4.15
CA PHE A 471 -5.85 -26.32 -5.39
C PHE A 471 -5.57 -27.20 -6.61
N GLU A 472 -4.50 -28.00 -6.59
CA GLU A 472 -4.13 -28.93 -7.67
C GLU A 472 -5.15 -30.07 -7.81
N GLU A 473 -5.62 -30.61 -6.70
CA GLU A 473 -6.69 -31.64 -6.68
C GLU A 473 -7.99 -31.11 -7.27
N ALA A 474 -8.41 -29.89 -6.89
CA ALA A 474 -9.59 -29.24 -7.43
C ALA A 474 -9.47 -29.04 -8.95
N ASN A 475 -8.35 -28.53 -9.43
CA ASN A 475 -8.08 -28.34 -10.84
C ASN A 475 -8.11 -29.65 -11.63
N LYS A 476 -7.50 -30.71 -11.08
CA LYS A 476 -7.52 -32.07 -11.69
C LYS A 476 -8.94 -32.59 -11.83
N LYS A 477 -9.78 -32.47 -10.78
CA LYS A 477 -11.19 -32.90 -10.81
C LYS A 477 -12.03 -32.11 -11.81
N LEU A 478 -11.73 -30.81 -11.96
CA LEU A 478 -12.44 -29.91 -12.90
C LEU A 478 -11.88 -29.93 -14.34
N GLY A 479 -10.79 -30.66 -14.60
CA GLY A 479 -10.13 -30.68 -15.89
C GLY A 479 -9.55 -29.32 -16.31
N LYS A 480 -9.18 -28.46 -15.34
CA LYS A 480 -8.65 -27.10 -15.57
C LYS A 480 -7.14 -27.04 -15.46
N LYS A 481 -6.55 -26.06 -16.15
CA LYS A 481 -5.13 -25.72 -16.09
C LYS A 481 -4.99 -24.33 -15.46
N GLN A 482 -4.97 -24.28 -14.14
CA GLN A 482 -4.76 -23.05 -13.39
C GLN A 482 -3.52 -23.20 -12.50
N TYR A 483 -2.87 -22.08 -12.18
CA TYR A 483 -1.60 -22.06 -11.46
C TYR A 483 -1.67 -21.14 -10.25
N LEU A 484 -1.00 -21.53 -9.17
CA LEU A 484 -0.71 -20.61 -8.06
C LEU A 484 0.48 -19.74 -8.45
N VAL A 485 0.37 -18.45 -8.12
CA VAL A 485 1.46 -17.48 -8.24
C VAL A 485 1.85 -17.04 -6.84
N PRO A 486 2.84 -17.71 -6.22
CA PRO A 486 3.27 -17.36 -4.88
C PRO A 486 4.16 -16.12 -4.89
N TYR A 487 3.89 -15.21 -3.95
CA TYR A 487 4.75 -14.06 -3.68
C TYR A 487 5.68 -14.36 -2.52
N PHE A 488 6.97 -14.06 -2.70
CA PHE A 488 8.00 -14.19 -1.68
C PHE A 488 8.73 -12.87 -1.48
N MET A 489 9.18 -12.64 -0.24
CA MET A 489 9.83 -11.41 0.19
C MET A 489 11.23 -11.70 0.72
N SER A 490 12.24 -10.96 0.24
CA SER A 490 13.59 -10.99 0.77
C SER A 490 13.83 -9.91 1.81
N SER A 491 14.84 -10.11 2.63
CA SER A 491 15.41 -9.09 3.53
C SER A 491 14.43 -8.56 4.59
N HIS A 492 13.39 -9.32 4.96
CA HIS A 492 12.55 -9.01 6.11
C HIS A 492 13.39 -9.09 7.40
N PRO A 493 13.16 -8.24 8.42
CA PRO A 493 13.77 -8.40 9.73
C PRO A 493 13.59 -9.83 10.26
N GLY A 494 14.66 -10.42 10.78
CA GLY A 494 14.69 -11.83 11.19
C GLY A 494 15.14 -12.81 10.11
N CYS A 495 15.20 -12.42 8.84
CA CYS A 495 15.69 -13.28 7.76
C CYS A 495 17.22 -13.20 7.69
N ALA A 496 17.90 -14.20 8.21
CA ALA A 496 19.33 -14.39 8.06
C ALA A 496 19.68 -15.08 6.74
N LEU A 497 20.96 -15.29 6.47
CA LEU A 497 21.40 -15.88 5.20
C LEU A 497 20.95 -17.34 5.06
N GLU A 498 20.93 -18.07 6.16
CA GLU A 498 20.48 -19.47 6.23
C GLU A 498 19.00 -19.60 5.86
N ASP A 499 18.15 -18.66 6.34
CA ASP A 499 16.73 -18.65 5.99
C ASP A 499 16.51 -18.38 4.49
N ALA A 500 17.31 -17.48 3.92
CA ALA A 500 17.25 -17.19 2.48
C ALA A 500 17.70 -18.38 1.63
N ILE A 501 18.65 -19.17 2.12
CA ILE A 501 19.08 -20.42 1.48
C ILE A 501 17.97 -21.47 1.61
N GLU A 502 17.35 -21.65 2.79
CA GLU A 502 16.18 -22.52 2.98
C GLU A 502 15.06 -22.21 1.97
N LEU A 503 14.78 -20.92 1.76
CA LEU A 503 13.83 -20.51 0.74
C LEU A 503 14.28 -20.90 -0.68
N ALA A 504 15.57 -20.74 -1.01
CA ALA A 504 16.09 -21.11 -2.32
C ALA A 504 16.02 -22.62 -2.57
N GLU A 505 16.34 -23.44 -1.55
CA GLU A 505 16.19 -24.90 -1.60
C GLU A 505 14.73 -25.30 -1.81
N PHE A 506 13.80 -24.69 -1.05
CA PHE A 506 12.35 -24.89 -1.23
C PHE A 506 11.89 -24.57 -2.65
N LEU A 507 12.33 -23.42 -3.21
CA LEU A 507 11.99 -23.02 -4.57
C LEU A 507 12.51 -24.01 -5.62
N ARG A 508 13.73 -24.57 -5.41
CA ARG A 508 14.32 -25.63 -6.24
C ARG A 508 13.46 -26.89 -6.19
N ASP A 509 13.19 -27.38 -4.98
CA ASP A 509 12.53 -28.67 -4.75
C ASP A 509 11.10 -28.71 -5.25
N HIS A 510 10.42 -27.57 -5.21
CA HIS A 510 9.06 -27.41 -5.71
C HIS A 510 8.96 -26.82 -7.13
N HIS A 511 10.09 -26.66 -7.82
CA HIS A 511 10.18 -26.13 -9.19
C HIS A 511 9.49 -24.76 -9.35
N MET A 512 9.59 -23.91 -8.33
CA MET A 512 9.06 -22.55 -8.31
C MET A 512 10.19 -21.56 -8.63
N TYR A 513 10.05 -20.82 -9.73
CA TYR A 513 11.10 -19.89 -10.18
C TYR A 513 10.47 -18.50 -10.35
N PRO A 514 10.38 -17.69 -9.28
CA PRO A 514 9.73 -16.41 -9.35
C PRO A 514 10.50 -15.43 -10.24
N GLU A 515 9.83 -14.91 -11.28
CA GLU A 515 10.40 -13.87 -12.14
C GLU A 515 10.45 -12.53 -11.42
N GLN A 516 9.46 -12.27 -10.57
CA GLN A 516 9.37 -11.06 -9.75
C GLN A 516 9.50 -11.43 -8.27
N VAL A 517 10.42 -10.77 -7.59
CA VAL A 517 10.64 -10.90 -6.15
C VAL A 517 10.52 -9.54 -5.50
N GLN A 518 10.00 -9.52 -4.28
CA GLN A 518 9.87 -8.32 -3.49
C GLN A 518 10.97 -8.27 -2.43
N ASP A 519 11.59 -7.10 -2.28
CA ASP A 519 12.44 -6.83 -1.12
C ASP A 519 11.60 -6.09 -0.07
N PHE A 520 11.82 -6.41 1.19
CA PHE A 520 11.19 -5.65 2.27
C PHE A 520 11.54 -4.16 2.16
N ILE A 521 10.51 -3.32 2.21
CA ILE A 521 10.66 -1.86 2.27
C ILE A 521 10.16 -1.41 3.64
N PRO A 522 11.02 -0.82 4.47
CA PRO A 522 10.59 -0.27 5.75
C PRO A 522 9.55 0.84 5.55
N THR A 523 8.30 0.54 5.86
CA THR A 523 7.18 1.48 5.79
C THR A 523 6.91 2.04 7.19
N PRO A 524 6.87 3.36 7.40
CA PRO A 524 6.62 3.95 8.71
C PRO A 524 5.38 3.37 9.38
N GLY A 525 5.40 3.24 10.72
CA GLY A 525 4.28 2.74 11.51
C GLY A 525 4.08 1.22 11.49
N SER A 526 4.87 0.44 10.72
CA SER A 526 4.80 -1.02 10.75
C SER A 526 5.76 -1.62 11.79
N LEU A 527 5.35 -2.76 12.39
CA LEU A 527 6.16 -3.50 13.36
C LEU A 527 7.52 -3.90 12.78
N SER A 528 7.53 -4.37 11.52
CA SER A 528 8.78 -4.74 10.82
C SER A 528 9.70 -3.54 10.62
N THR A 529 9.18 -2.34 10.46
CA THR A 529 10.02 -1.13 10.35
C THR A 529 10.66 -0.77 11.69
N CYS A 530 9.94 -0.93 12.80
CA CYS A 530 10.52 -0.79 14.13
C CYS A 530 11.67 -1.80 14.32
N MET A 531 11.45 -3.08 14.04
CA MET A 531 12.50 -4.11 14.09
C MET A 531 13.69 -3.79 13.15
N TYR A 532 13.40 -3.31 11.94
CA TYR A 532 14.43 -2.95 10.96
C TYR A 532 15.36 -1.82 11.48
N TYR A 533 14.76 -0.78 12.05
CA TYR A 533 15.53 0.36 12.55
C TYR A 533 16.28 0.02 13.84
N THR A 534 15.60 -0.55 14.82
CA THR A 534 16.13 -0.78 16.15
C THR A 534 17.04 -2.02 16.24
N GLY A 535 16.71 -3.09 15.51
CA GLY A 535 17.26 -4.42 15.70
C GLY A 535 16.63 -5.16 16.88
N ILE A 536 15.46 -4.72 17.35
CA ILE A 536 14.76 -5.24 18.52
C ILE A 536 13.30 -5.49 18.14
N ASN A 537 12.74 -6.61 18.59
CA ASN A 537 11.29 -6.82 18.50
C ASN A 537 10.61 -6.07 19.67
N PRO A 538 9.83 -5.01 19.40
CA PRO A 538 9.23 -4.21 20.48
C PRO A 538 8.16 -4.97 21.28
N LEU A 539 7.70 -6.13 20.82
CA LEU A 539 6.67 -6.91 21.51
C LEU A 539 7.24 -7.78 22.64
N ASP A 540 8.48 -8.24 22.52
CA ASP A 540 9.12 -9.14 23.50
C ASP A 540 10.53 -8.69 23.91
N GLY A 541 11.04 -7.57 23.39
CA GLY A 541 12.36 -7.02 23.69
C GLY A 541 13.54 -7.78 23.13
N LYS A 542 13.33 -8.85 22.35
CA LYS A 542 14.41 -9.70 21.85
C LYS A 542 15.15 -9.07 20.66
N PRO A 543 16.46 -9.33 20.54
CA PRO A 543 17.23 -8.87 19.38
C PRO A 543 16.78 -9.56 18.09
N VAL A 544 16.76 -8.80 17.01
CA VAL A 544 16.35 -9.25 15.67
C VAL A 544 17.48 -8.99 14.68
N TYR A 545 17.87 -10.02 13.94
CA TYR A 545 18.80 -9.84 12.82
C TYR A 545 18.18 -8.98 11.72
N VAL A 546 18.98 -8.08 11.17
CA VAL A 546 18.55 -7.20 10.05
C VAL A 546 19.64 -7.09 8.99
N ALA A 547 19.32 -7.48 7.77
CA ALA A 547 20.19 -7.30 6.61
C ALA A 547 20.23 -5.80 6.20
N LYS A 548 21.06 -4.98 6.85
CA LYS A 548 21.18 -3.53 6.59
C LYS A 548 22.07 -3.20 5.39
N LYS A 549 23.13 -3.98 5.17
CA LYS A 549 24.09 -3.74 4.09
C LYS A 549 23.44 -4.10 2.74
N GLY A 550 23.63 -3.23 1.74
CA GLY A 550 23.07 -3.45 0.41
C GLY A 550 23.52 -4.76 -0.26
N ARG A 551 24.74 -5.24 0.05
CA ARG A 551 25.26 -6.51 -0.46
C ARG A 551 24.56 -7.72 0.17
N ASP A 552 24.20 -7.66 1.47
CA ASP A 552 23.48 -8.75 2.15
C ASP A 552 22.05 -8.86 1.62
N LYS A 553 21.36 -7.73 1.41
CA LYS A 553 20.07 -7.69 0.73
C LYS A 553 20.14 -8.26 -0.69
N ALA A 554 21.18 -7.87 -1.44
CA ALA A 554 21.38 -8.37 -2.79
C ALA A 554 21.61 -9.89 -2.85
N LYS A 555 22.35 -10.47 -1.87
CA LYS A 555 22.54 -11.93 -1.74
C LYS A 555 21.21 -12.64 -1.47
N GLN A 556 20.43 -12.18 -0.49
CA GLN A 556 19.12 -12.78 -0.17
C GLN A 556 18.16 -12.72 -1.37
N ARG A 557 18.12 -11.59 -2.09
CA ARG A 557 17.33 -11.47 -3.31
C ARG A 557 17.82 -12.41 -4.43
N ALA A 558 19.13 -12.49 -4.63
CA ALA A 558 19.73 -13.33 -5.66
C ALA A 558 19.42 -14.82 -5.44
N LEU A 559 19.40 -15.27 -4.17
CA LEU A 559 19.01 -16.64 -3.79
C LEU A 559 17.60 -17.00 -4.22
N MET A 560 16.64 -16.07 -4.19
CA MET A 560 15.28 -16.33 -4.69
C MET A 560 15.23 -16.49 -6.23
N GLN A 561 16.22 -15.96 -6.93
CA GLN A 561 16.34 -16.01 -8.39
C GLN A 561 17.65 -16.70 -8.82
N PHE A 562 18.03 -17.77 -8.13
CA PHE A 562 19.33 -18.43 -8.30
C PHE A 562 19.60 -18.97 -9.71
N LYS A 563 18.56 -19.22 -10.51
CA LYS A 563 18.70 -19.63 -11.91
C LYS A 563 19.07 -18.49 -12.87
N ASN A 564 18.90 -17.24 -12.44
CA ASN A 564 19.32 -16.11 -13.28
C ASN A 564 20.84 -16.00 -13.26
N ILE A 565 21.44 -16.12 -14.46
CA ILE A 565 22.91 -16.07 -14.64
C ILE A 565 23.53 -14.77 -14.10
N GLU A 566 22.80 -13.67 -14.12
CA GLU A 566 23.27 -12.39 -13.57
C GLU A 566 23.45 -12.43 -12.06
N ASN A 567 22.77 -13.34 -11.36
CA ASN A 567 22.85 -13.52 -9.92
C ASN A 567 23.91 -14.52 -9.48
N TYR A 568 24.57 -15.21 -10.43
CA TYR A 568 25.48 -16.32 -10.14
C TYR A 568 26.54 -15.99 -9.10
N ASP A 569 27.25 -14.88 -9.27
CA ASP A 569 28.34 -14.50 -8.35
C ASP A 569 27.83 -14.19 -6.94
N LEU A 570 26.67 -13.53 -6.81
CA LEU A 570 26.04 -13.25 -5.51
C LEU A 570 25.56 -14.52 -4.82
N VAL A 571 24.95 -15.45 -5.57
CA VAL A 571 24.49 -16.73 -5.04
C VAL A 571 25.69 -17.57 -4.59
N LYS A 572 26.75 -17.64 -5.40
CA LYS A 572 27.99 -18.36 -5.03
C LYS A 572 28.64 -17.79 -3.78
N GLU A 573 28.73 -16.46 -3.68
CA GLU A 573 29.24 -15.77 -2.49
C GLU A 573 28.39 -16.11 -1.25
N ALA A 574 27.07 -16.02 -1.37
CA ALA A 574 26.14 -16.34 -0.30
C ALA A 574 26.30 -17.79 0.21
N LEU A 575 26.41 -18.75 -0.71
CA LEU A 575 26.60 -20.17 -0.36
C LEU A 575 27.95 -20.44 0.30
N ILE A 576 29.02 -19.78 -0.15
CA ILE A 576 30.35 -19.91 0.47
C ILE A 576 30.36 -19.30 1.88
N GLU A 577 29.75 -18.11 2.06
CA GLU A 577 29.64 -17.42 3.35
C GLU A 577 28.86 -18.23 4.39
N ALA A 578 27.77 -18.87 3.96
CA ALA A 578 26.96 -19.74 4.80
C ALA A 578 27.55 -21.16 4.97
N ASN A 579 28.75 -21.42 4.43
CA ASN A 579 29.40 -22.75 4.41
C ASN A 579 28.55 -23.87 3.75
N ARG A 580 27.72 -23.50 2.75
CA ARG A 580 26.84 -24.39 1.99
C ARG A 580 27.40 -24.69 0.59
N ARG A 581 28.68 -25.12 0.53
CA ARG A 581 29.35 -25.52 -0.71
C ARG A 581 28.72 -26.76 -1.35
N ASP A 582 28.01 -27.58 -0.58
CA ASP A 582 27.20 -28.71 -1.00
C ASP A 582 26.15 -28.32 -2.06
N LEU A 583 25.67 -27.08 -2.05
CA LEU A 583 24.69 -26.56 -3.01
C LEU A 583 25.32 -26.03 -4.32
N ILE A 584 26.65 -26.19 -4.49
CA ILE A 584 27.39 -25.80 -5.70
C ILE A 584 27.86 -27.06 -6.42
N GLY A 585 27.19 -27.48 -7.46
CA GLY A 585 27.47 -28.73 -8.17
C GLY A 585 26.55 -28.94 -9.35
N PHE A 586 26.54 -30.18 -9.86
CA PHE A 586 25.66 -30.60 -10.95
C PHE A 586 24.53 -31.53 -10.50
N GLY A 587 24.50 -31.88 -9.22
CA GLY A 587 23.45 -32.72 -8.65
C GLY A 587 22.10 -32.00 -8.57
N PRO A 588 21.00 -32.75 -8.47
CA PRO A 588 19.66 -32.19 -8.35
C PRO A 588 19.47 -31.34 -7.09
N GLU A 589 20.27 -31.61 -6.05
CA GLU A 589 20.30 -30.88 -4.77
C GLU A 589 21.00 -29.52 -4.89
N CYS A 590 21.78 -29.26 -5.97
CA CYS A 590 22.54 -28.03 -6.11
C CYS A 590 21.68 -26.87 -6.63
N LEU A 591 21.97 -25.64 -6.18
CA LEU A 591 21.33 -24.43 -6.65
C LEU A 591 22.01 -23.86 -7.89
N ILE A 592 23.33 -23.92 -7.93
CA ILE A 592 24.14 -23.40 -9.05
C ILE A 592 25.26 -24.38 -9.42
N PRO A 593 25.69 -24.41 -10.70
CA PRO A 593 26.84 -25.20 -11.12
C PRO A 593 28.16 -24.57 -10.62
N PRO A 594 29.29 -25.32 -10.60
CA PRO A 594 30.59 -24.80 -10.17
C PRO A 594 31.13 -23.65 -11.01
N ARG A 595 30.70 -23.57 -12.26
CA ARG A 595 31.03 -22.50 -13.22
C ARG A 595 29.75 -22.06 -13.96
N PRO A 596 29.59 -20.76 -14.30
CA PRO A 596 28.41 -20.30 -15.03
C PRO A 596 28.32 -21.01 -16.38
N ILE A 597 27.16 -21.60 -16.69
CA ILE A 597 26.88 -22.27 -17.96
C ILE A 597 26.17 -21.26 -18.86
N GLY A 598 26.81 -20.90 -19.98
CA GLY A 598 26.20 -20.10 -21.04
C GLY A 598 26.13 -18.60 -20.78
N GLY A 599 27.24 -17.92 -21.00
CA GLY A 599 27.32 -16.47 -21.13
C GLY A 599 28.63 -16.12 -21.81
N ASN A 600 28.57 -15.43 -22.95
CA ASN A 600 29.74 -14.75 -23.51
C ASN A 600 30.35 -13.85 -22.44
N SER A 601 31.46 -14.28 -21.88
CA SER A 601 32.23 -13.52 -20.89
C SER A 601 32.73 -12.22 -21.53
N LYS A 602 32.01 -11.13 -21.38
CA LYS A 602 32.63 -9.82 -21.45
C LYS A 602 33.55 -9.69 -20.23
N ARG A 603 34.82 -10.04 -20.43
CA ARG A 603 35.90 -9.72 -19.51
C ARG A 603 35.88 -8.20 -19.27
N ILE A 604 35.43 -7.78 -18.11
CA ILE A 604 35.75 -6.45 -17.60
C ILE A 604 37.21 -6.51 -17.17
N SER A 605 38.11 -6.08 -18.08
CA SER A 605 39.50 -5.83 -17.77
C SER A 605 39.56 -4.65 -16.79
N GLN A 606 39.88 -4.91 -15.55
CA GLN A 606 40.37 -3.90 -14.63
C GLN A 606 41.71 -3.40 -15.15
N SER A 607 41.72 -2.28 -15.87
CA SER A 607 42.95 -1.52 -16.13
C SER A 607 43.16 -0.56 -14.98
N SER A 608 44.04 -0.96 -14.08
CA SER A 608 44.78 -0.02 -13.24
C SER A 608 45.58 0.91 -14.15
N LYS A 609 45.25 2.19 -14.22
CA LYS A 609 46.15 3.24 -14.74
C LYS A 609 46.47 4.21 -13.63
N SER A 610 47.73 4.13 -13.25
CA SER A 610 48.47 5.11 -12.46
C SER A 610 48.43 6.49 -13.13
N ARG A 611 48.38 7.50 -12.26
CA ARG A 611 48.62 8.92 -12.61
C ARG A 611 50.02 9.10 -13.19
N ASN A 612 50.13 9.82 -14.31
CA ASN A 612 51.08 10.96 -14.41
C ASN A 612 50.94 11.74 -15.72
N GLY A 613 50.87 13.07 -15.61
CA GLY A 613 51.68 14.00 -16.39
C GLY A 613 51.07 14.66 -17.64
N LYS A 614 50.55 15.86 -17.43
CA LYS A 614 50.83 17.12 -18.17
C LYS A 614 50.56 17.28 -19.69
N ARG A 615 49.76 18.32 -19.95
CA ARG A 615 49.90 19.43 -20.95
C ARG A 615 49.65 19.15 -22.45
N GLY A 616 48.76 19.98 -23.00
CA GLY A 616 49.06 20.73 -24.21
C GLY A 616 48.00 20.72 -25.30
N CYS A 617 47.27 21.80 -25.40
CA CYS A 617 47.02 22.66 -26.59
C CYS A 617 46.25 22.15 -27.82
N GLU A 618 45.15 22.88 -28.09
CA GLU A 618 44.72 23.48 -29.39
C GLU A 618 44.34 22.58 -30.58
N SER A 619 43.18 22.72 -31.04
CA SER A 619 42.58 23.61 -32.03
C SER A 619 41.91 22.89 -33.22
N ARG A 620 40.74 23.38 -33.48
CA ARG A 620 40.12 23.69 -34.81
C ARG A 620 39.59 22.62 -35.77
N ASN A 621 38.32 22.80 -35.98
CA ASN A 621 37.62 23.07 -37.25
C ASN A 621 36.98 21.96 -38.10
N ARG A 622 35.68 22.16 -38.26
CA ARG A 622 34.87 22.19 -39.51
C ARG A 622 34.87 20.91 -40.35
N CYS A 623 33.83 20.42 -40.84
CA CYS A 623 32.68 20.94 -41.59
C CYS A 623 31.87 19.78 -42.15
N GLN A 624 30.56 19.91 -42.09
CA GLN A 624 29.58 19.85 -43.17
C GLN A 624 29.29 18.55 -43.94
N THR A 625 28.01 18.41 -44.13
CA THR A 625 27.21 17.80 -45.22
C THR A 625 26.98 16.31 -45.08
N GLY A 626 25.81 15.84 -44.98
CA GLY A 626 24.55 16.13 -45.64
C GLY A 626 24.17 14.91 -46.48
N LYS A 627 23.10 14.28 -46.18
CA LYS A 627 22.08 13.82 -47.13
C LYS A 627 21.15 12.74 -46.56
N ARG A 628 19.90 13.00 -46.81
CA ARG A 628 18.70 12.17 -46.63
C ARG A 628 18.83 10.82 -47.35
N CYS A 629 18.22 9.80 -46.81
CA CYS A 629 17.29 8.98 -47.59
C CYS A 629 16.32 8.21 -46.66
N SER A 630 15.10 8.21 -47.08
CA SER A 630 13.86 7.74 -46.58
C SER A 630 13.60 6.24 -46.85
N ARG A 631 12.52 5.77 -46.21
CA ARG A 631 11.69 4.57 -46.49
C ARG A 631 12.05 3.33 -45.67
N ASP A 632 11.16 2.54 -45.17
CA ASP A 632 9.68 2.50 -45.05
C ASP A 632 9.29 1.36 -44.12
N VAL A 633 8.22 1.57 -43.37
CA VAL A 633 7.05 0.70 -43.17
C VAL A 633 7.18 -0.63 -42.38
N THR A 634 6.51 -0.61 -41.25
CA THR A 634 5.62 -1.61 -40.62
C THR A 634 6.15 -2.99 -40.24
N LYS A 635 6.07 -3.23 -38.93
CA LYS A 635 5.28 -4.34 -38.36
C LYS A 635 5.08 -4.15 -36.85
N VAL A 636 3.87 -3.79 -36.47
CA VAL A 636 3.36 -3.85 -35.10
C VAL A 636 3.30 -5.32 -34.69
N ARG A 637 4.09 -5.70 -33.70
CA ARG A 637 3.85 -6.90 -32.88
C ARG A 637 3.34 -6.45 -31.54
N THR A 638 2.04 -6.64 -31.34
CA THR A 638 1.39 -6.58 -30.03
C THR A 638 1.95 -7.68 -29.14
N SER A 639 2.76 -7.31 -28.17
CA SER A 639 3.09 -8.20 -27.06
C SER A 639 2.21 -7.81 -25.87
N ASN A 640 1.23 -8.64 -25.55
CA ASN A 640 0.49 -8.60 -24.29
C ASN A 640 1.48 -8.80 -23.14
N LYS A 641 1.91 -7.70 -22.50
CA LYS A 641 2.52 -7.75 -21.18
C LYS A 641 1.41 -7.56 -20.15
N SER A 642 1.07 -8.65 -19.47
CA SER A 642 0.25 -8.62 -18.28
C SER A 642 0.94 -7.80 -17.19
N PHE A 643 0.37 -6.64 -16.86
CA PHE A 643 0.82 -5.83 -15.73
C PHE A 643 0.35 -6.48 -14.43
N GLY A 644 1.28 -6.81 -13.56
CA GLY A 644 1.02 -7.26 -12.21
C GLY A 644 0.64 -6.06 -11.33
N GLY A 645 -0.63 -5.97 -10.96
CA GLY A 645 -1.09 -5.00 -9.97
C GLY A 645 -0.41 -5.25 -8.62
N ARG A 646 0.16 -4.19 -8.05
CA ARG A 646 0.74 -4.19 -6.71
C ARG A 646 -0.31 -3.66 -5.76
N TYR A 647 -0.76 -4.51 -4.86
CA TYR A 647 -1.44 -4.05 -3.66
C TYR A 647 -0.41 -3.96 -2.53
N MET A 648 -0.28 -2.79 -1.93
CA MET A 648 0.13 -2.65 -0.55
C MET A 648 -1.10 -2.68 0.33
#